data_6159e40c2483015628c0db14fce26732
#
_entry.id   6159e40c2483015628c0db14fce26732
#
_cell.length_a   1.000
_cell.length_b   1.000
_cell.length_c   1.000
_cell.angle_alpha   90.00
_cell.angle_beta   90.00
_cell.angle_gamma   90.00
#
_symmetry.space_group_name_H-M   'P 1'
#
loop_
_entity.id
_entity.type
_entity.pdbx_description
1 polymer ?
#
loop_
_entity_poly.entity_id
_entity_poly.type
_entity_poly.pdbx_seq_one_letter_code
_entity_poly.pdbx_strand_id
1 'polypeptide(L)'
;MKKLLIFITLPQCIMAMLLALSFLLNRDLPGVGLTIVLFLEIILNIIIFSYYIKNKEKEKIELKKLYFFLTGFIIIFSFGIIFLYQENLGYSSLSPPVLYMLFNSFSMVYLAAEAVKTGNENSKNNIIALTVLCIILPTVTFALLAVFSLNSISMIMAVGFLCLFLFLTAKLLYMLYTQKNKSAEIGDNEKSYTGIYRLLVAITGIILPVAGLTLNNEMGGVFGDFSSKWFYIIAILNGLVLLIDIKGISQKLPVFYLKIAGFVYIVYFTIVFIPCIPLGMVGIIIYGLGLLVFAPAAAFYVQLRQILRDIKILKKRYSDNIIIFTGIAGILTLPVIIGANFRADGINFKKAVSYTESGDNTGAKVDIRRLERSISQIDATMVSSREMEVVTFGRGTPVLSSVYRYIALGNNFFTEKSKEKIQKIFTPEKVVSSSEIIGRDTEINRDFSVKISTRDKEYIEEAGAYKIWVDMEITLAEDKFGPREYKTDFIIPDGSFITDYYLYVGETKKRGIMTDKRAAQIAYESIIRTPRDPGIIYYDNDNRLLLRIFPFPFEKSYTRKTGFQIMYSQSGSFTIGGTVVNLEAENAEERPLQLNGVDYLPAAYKKSLPKIERTAQYYFLIDAGDKSAYKENLELAVKYSKNKNLEKPLFYGVSYQSKLIGDLNSPEPEVPEGGFNTEYTVEEILSSVPQGKFPVIIMVTDNMNRAVEFEKTQMARVFPESRYYYRLNSDLSLIPYDFYSNDILAKTNEIITNTAVDYNGTAVEDDGKSEIVYRESSSGKQPSNDYEAAFVLQKNALQNTEPKAQTALIKEAMQKRILTKNTAFIVMETKEQEEMLLALQEKFLKGKSEKTPSVMMSEAGWLATAAVILIVLFLRKRYMKIKE
;
A
#
# COMPACT_ATOMS: atom_id res chain seq x y z
N MET A 1 14.74 -48.01 -19.82
CA MET A 1 13.83 -47.92 -20.95
C MET A 1 12.36 -47.87 -20.60
N LYS A 2 11.76 -48.82 -19.90
CA LYS A 2 10.36 -48.67 -19.41
C LYS A 2 10.07 -47.32 -18.76
N LYS A 3 11.03 -46.80 -17.98
CA LYS A 3 10.90 -45.46 -17.34
C LYS A 3 10.90 -44.33 -18.38
N LEU A 4 11.71 -44.40 -19.41
CA LEU A 4 11.79 -43.41 -20.51
C LEU A 4 10.47 -43.32 -21.27
N LEU A 5 9.90 -44.50 -21.57
CA LEU A 5 8.62 -44.62 -22.28
C LEU A 5 7.48 -44.02 -21.42
N ILE A 6 7.40 -44.39 -20.14
CA ILE A 6 6.30 -44.00 -19.26
C ILE A 6 6.38 -42.51 -18.90
N PHE A 7 7.60 -42.01 -18.67
CA PHE A 7 7.76 -40.64 -18.15
C PHE A 7 8.00 -39.56 -19.22
N ILE A 8 8.30 -39.93 -20.45
CA ILE A 8 8.55 -38.96 -21.52
C ILE A 8 7.61 -39.17 -22.71
N THR A 9 7.73 -40.30 -23.39
CA THR A 9 7.06 -40.53 -24.69
C THR A 9 5.54 -40.55 -24.56
N LEU A 10 5.02 -41.29 -23.58
CA LEU A 10 3.58 -41.40 -23.37
C LEU A 10 2.93 -40.07 -22.94
N PRO A 11 3.46 -39.32 -21.95
CA PRO A 11 2.94 -38.01 -21.61
C PRO A 11 3.02 -36.98 -22.76
N GLN A 12 4.10 -36.98 -23.55
CA GLN A 12 4.21 -36.10 -24.69
C GLN A 12 3.14 -36.40 -25.75
N CYS A 13 2.92 -37.67 -26.09
CA CYS A 13 1.89 -38.05 -27.03
C CYS A 13 0.48 -37.69 -26.55
N ILE A 14 0.18 -37.91 -25.25
CA ILE A 14 -1.10 -37.54 -24.65
C ILE A 14 -1.32 -36.04 -24.70
N MET A 15 -0.32 -35.24 -24.30
CA MET A 15 -0.44 -33.80 -24.29
C MET A 15 -0.49 -33.19 -25.70
N ALA A 16 0.27 -33.70 -26.66
CA ALA A 16 0.18 -33.30 -28.05
C ALA A 16 -1.23 -33.59 -28.64
N MET A 17 -1.79 -34.75 -28.29
CA MET A 17 -3.13 -35.12 -28.69
C MET A 17 -4.22 -34.24 -28.08
N LEU A 18 -4.12 -33.90 -26.77
CA LEU A 18 -5.05 -33.00 -26.09
C LEU A 18 -4.98 -31.59 -26.68
N LEU A 19 -3.78 -31.12 -27.00
CA LEU A 19 -3.56 -29.82 -27.61
C LEU A 19 -4.13 -29.78 -29.04
N ALA A 20 -3.86 -30.80 -29.85
CA ALA A 20 -4.43 -30.93 -31.18
C ALA A 20 -5.97 -30.95 -31.15
N LEU A 21 -6.56 -31.66 -30.18
CA LEU A 21 -7.99 -31.73 -30.01
C LEU A 21 -8.59 -30.35 -29.62
N SER A 22 -7.91 -29.61 -28.77
CA SER A 22 -8.34 -28.26 -28.37
C SER A 22 -8.37 -27.28 -29.55
N PHE A 23 -7.40 -27.35 -30.47
CA PHE A 23 -7.38 -26.54 -31.69
C PHE A 23 -8.43 -26.97 -32.73
N LEU A 24 -8.70 -28.26 -32.85
CA LEU A 24 -9.77 -28.76 -33.71
C LEU A 24 -11.16 -28.32 -33.24
N LEU A 25 -11.39 -28.24 -31.94
CA LEU A 25 -12.68 -27.81 -31.35
C LEU A 25 -12.94 -26.30 -31.51
N ASN A 26 -11.89 -25.48 -31.50
CA ASN A 26 -12.01 -24.01 -31.61
C ASN A 26 -12.18 -23.47 -33.04
N ARG A 27 -12.11 -24.32 -34.07
CA ARG A 27 -12.34 -24.03 -35.53
C ARG A 27 -11.55 -22.83 -36.10
N ASP A 28 -10.43 -22.41 -35.50
CA ASP A 28 -9.61 -21.36 -36.06
C ASP A 28 -8.69 -21.87 -37.16
N LEU A 29 -8.71 -21.22 -38.33
CA LEU A 29 -7.88 -21.60 -39.50
C LEU A 29 -6.38 -21.80 -39.20
N PRO A 30 -5.72 -20.98 -38.38
CA PRO A 30 -4.35 -21.22 -37.94
C PRO A 30 -4.19 -22.50 -37.10
N GLY A 31 -5.21 -22.93 -36.36
CA GLY A 31 -5.21 -24.16 -35.57
C GLY A 31 -5.04 -25.40 -36.37
N VAL A 32 -5.43 -25.44 -37.64
CA VAL A 32 -5.29 -26.63 -38.52
C VAL A 32 -3.81 -26.91 -38.82
N GLY A 33 -3.00 -25.89 -39.15
CA GLY A 33 -1.57 -26.09 -39.41
C GLY A 33 -0.81 -26.60 -38.19
N LEU A 34 -1.13 -26.06 -37.01
CA LEU A 34 -0.52 -26.49 -35.76
C LEU A 34 -0.96 -27.91 -35.39
N THR A 35 -2.22 -28.26 -35.63
CA THR A 35 -2.75 -29.61 -35.41
C THR A 35 -1.99 -30.63 -36.26
N ILE A 36 -1.70 -30.34 -37.54
CA ILE A 36 -0.91 -31.20 -38.42
C ILE A 36 0.50 -31.41 -37.85
N VAL A 37 1.15 -30.38 -37.38
CA VAL A 37 2.49 -30.47 -36.78
C VAL A 37 2.50 -31.31 -35.51
N LEU A 38 1.51 -31.19 -34.65
CA LEU A 38 1.37 -32.00 -33.44
C LEU A 38 1.11 -33.49 -33.79
N PHE A 39 0.34 -33.79 -34.84
CA PHE A 39 0.18 -35.14 -35.33
C PHE A 39 1.47 -35.70 -35.89
N LEU A 40 2.26 -34.91 -36.62
CA LEU A 40 3.59 -35.32 -37.10
C LEU A 40 4.54 -35.63 -35.95
N GLU A 41 4.46 -34.84 -34.85
CA GLU A 41 5.23 -35.11 -33.64
C GLU A 41 4.85 -36.46 -33.00
N ILE A 42 3.56 -36.77 -32.89
CA ILE A 42 3.07 -38.04 -32.37
C ILE A 42 3.59 -39.21 -33.27
N ILE A 43 3.47 -39.07 -34.58
CA ILE A 43 3.94 -40.06 -35.54
C ILE A 43 5.46 -40.29 -35.42
N LEU A 44 6.24 -39.20 -35.29
CA LEU A 44 7.68 -39.26 -35.13
C LEU A 44 8.08 -39.95 -33.82
N ASN A 45 7.40 -39.66 -32.72
CA ASN A 45 7.59 -40.34 -31.44
C ASN A 45 7.27 -41.84 -31.52
N ILE A 46 6.22 -42.22 -32.24
CA ILE A 46 5.87 -43.64 -32.48
C ILE A 46 6.93 -44.35 -33.35
N ILE A 47 7.44 -43.67 -34.38
CA ILE A 47 8.50 -44.22 -35.24
C ILE A 47 9.80 -44.44 -34.45
N ILE A 48 10.23 -43.44 -33.69
CA ILE A 48 11.44 -43.53 -32.85
C ILE A 48 11.28 -44.66 -31.82
N PHE A 49 10.11 -44.77 -31.21
CA PHE A 49 9.81 -45.87 -30.30
C PHE A 49 9.81 -47.23 -30.93
N SER A 50 9.16 -47.39 -32.09
CA SER A 50 9.12 -48.64 -32.85
C SER A 50 10.51 -49.09 -33.31
N TYR A 51 11.32 -48.13 -33.79
CA TYR A 51 12.72 -48.39 -34.20
C TYR A 51 13.55 -48.85 -32.99
N TYR A 52 13.32 -48.27 -31.83
CA TYR A 52 14.02 -48.65 -30.63
C TYR A 52 13.62 -50.05 -30.12
N ILE A 53 12.35 -50.44 -30.20
CA ILE A 53 11.90 -51.81 -29.84
C ILE A 53 12.55 -52.84 -30.75
N LYS A 54 12.62 -52.56 -32.04
CA LYS A 54 13.15 -53.48 -33.06
C LYS A 54 14.66 -53.72 -32.93
N ASN A 55 15.41 -52.72 -32.39
CA ASN A 55 16.88 -52.82 -32.28
C ASN A 55 17.39 -53.01 -30.84
N LYS A 56 16.67 -53.73 -30.01
CA LYS A 56 16.86 -53.88 -28.56
C LYS A 56 18.21 -54.46 -28.16
N GLU A 57 18.90 -55.16 -29.06
CA GLU A 57 20.13 -55.93 -28.81
C GLU A 57 21.41 -55.33 -29.37
N LYS A 58 21.36 -54.29 -30.22
CA LYS A 58 22.56 -53.67 -30.80
C LYS A 58 22.90 -52.37 -30.06
N GLU A 59 24.10 -52.30 -29.52
CA GLU A 59 24.82 -51.19 -28.88
C GLU A 59 23.99 -50.11 -28.19
N LYS A 60 23.82 -50.28 -26.92
CA LYS A 60 23.01 -49.43 -26.00
C LYS A 60 23.40 -47.94 -25.97
N ILE A 61 24.60 -47.54 -26.37
CA ILE A 61 25.13 -46.18 -26.20
C ILE A 61 24.77 -45.27 -27.36
N GLU A 62 24.87 -45.71 -28.59
CA GLU A 62 24.57 -44.89 -29.79
C GLU A 62 23.08 -44.63 -29.96
N LEU A 63 22.25 -45.64 -29.69
CA LEU A 63 20.80 -45.51 -29.79
C LEU A 63 20.27 -44.56 -28.71
N LYS A 64 20.87 -44.54 -27.53
CA LYS A 64 20.52 -43.59 -26.50
C LYS A 64 20.88 -42.14 -26.89
N LYS A 65 22.01 -41.92 -27.55
CA LYS A 65 22.42 -40.59 -28.05
C LYS A 65 21.48 -40.12 -29.16
N LEU A 66 21.10 -40.99 -30.09
CA LEU A 66 20.19 -40.67 -31.18
C LEU A 66 18.78 -40.32 -30.64
N TYR A 67 18.28 -41.11 -29.69
CA TYR A 67 16.98 -40.86 -29.05
C TYR A 67 16.99 -39.52 -28.31
N PHE A 68 18.07 -39.23 -27.58
CA PHE A 68 18.27 -37.97 -26.89
C PHE A 68 18.24 -36.77 -27.85
N PHE A 69 18.98 -36.90 -28.99
CA PHE A 69 19.07 -35.83 -29.98
C PHE A 69 17.73 -35.57 -30.66
N LEU A 70 17.01 -36.62 -31.05
CA LEU A 70 15.71 -36.50 -31.70
C LEU A 70 14.63 -35.98 -30.77
N THR A 71 14.57 -36.47 -29.53
CA THR A 71 13.59 -35.95 -28.55
C THR A 71 13.90 -34.53 -28.16
N GLY A 72 15.16 -34.14 -27.99
CA GLY A 72 15.56 -32.74 -27.75
C GLY A 72 15.18 -31.85 -28.95
N PHE A 73 15.38 -32.30 -30.18
CA PHE A 73 14.98 -31.55 -31.36
C PHE A 73 13.46 -31.35 -31.45
N ILE A 74 12.66 -32.40 -31.19
CA ILE A 74 11.19 -32.32 -31.16
C ILE A 74 10.74 -31.32 -30.12
N ILE A 75 11.32 -31.34 -28.93
CA ILE A 75 10.97 -30.42 -27.86
C ILE A 75 11.27 -28.96 -28.24
N ILE A 76 12.47 -28.70 -28.82
CA ILE A 76 12.87 -27.36 -29.29
C ILE A 76 11.94 -26.88 -30.40
N PHE A 77 11.59 -27.78 -31.33
CA PHE A 77 10.70 -27.48 -32.44
C PHE A 77 9.28 -27.16 -31.97
N SER A 78 8.76 -27.93 -31.00
CA SER A 78 7.44 -27.68 -30.37
C SER A 78 7.38 -26.36 -29.65
N PHE A 79 8.44 -25.98 -28.93
CA PHE A 79 8.56 -24.67 -28.32
C PHE A 79 8.55 -23.54 -29.36
N GLY A 80 9.27 -23.70 -30.45
CA GLY A 80 9.32 -22.71 -31.55
C GLY A 80 7.93 -22.45 -32.15
N ILE A 81 7.16 -23.52 -32.38
CA ILE A 81 5.82 -23.41 -32.96
C ILE A 81 4.82 -22.74 -32.04
N ILE A 82 4.81 -23.11 -30.77
CA ILE A 82 3.90 -22.46 -29.77
C ILE A 82 4.24 -20.98 -29.63
N PHE A 83 5.52 -20.65 -29.70
CA PHE A 83 5.99 -19.27 -29.63
C PHE A 83 5.55 -18.43 -30.83
N LEU A 84 5.60 -18.95 -32.03
CA LEU A 84 5.13 -18.27 -33.24
C LEU A 84 3.62 -17.99 -33.22
N TYR A 85 2.88 -18.66 -32.32
CA TYR A 85 1.43 -18.53 -32.18
C TYR A 85 0.96 -17.65 -31.01
N GLN A 86 1.88 -17.06 -30.27
CA GLN A 86 1.61 -16.35 -29.01
C GLN A 86 0.78 -15.06 -29.17
N GLU A 87 0.75 -14.45 -30.35
CA GLU A 87 0.01 -13.19 -30.60
C GLU A 87 -1.53 -13.34 -30.49
N ASN A 88 -2.06 -14.56 -30.53
CA ASN A 88 -3.51 -14.82 -30.54
C ASN A 88 -4.05 -15.58 -29.31
N LEU A 89 -3.20 -15.89 -28.31
CA LEU A 89 -3.60 -16.65 -27.15
C LEU A 89 -3.77 -15.74 -25.92
N GLY A 90 -5.03 -15.48 -25.56
CA GLY A 90 -5.36 -14.82 -24.29
C GLY A 90 -4.74 -15.55 -23.09
N TYR A 91 -4.07 -14.82 -22.23
CA TYR A 91 -3.41 -15.34 -21.03
C TYR A 91 -4.40 -15.88 -19.99
N SER A 92 -4.74 -17.15 -20.06
CA SER A 92 -5.24 -17.89 -18.90
C SER A 92 -4.16 -18.85 -18.39
N SER A 93 -3.88 -18.84 -17.12
CA SER A 93 -2.75 -19.54 -16.47
C SER A 93 -2.75 -21.07 -16.56
N LEU A 94 -3.74 -21.67 -17.16
CA LEU A 94 -3.89 -23.13 -17.35
C LEU A 94 -4.34 -23.51 -18.76
N SER A 95 -3.96 -22.72 -19.76
CA SER A 95 -4.30 -23.06 -21.16
C SER A 95 -3.56 -24.33 -21.61
N PRO A 96 -4.16 -25.15 -22.50
CA PRO A 96 -3.54 -26.36 -23.02
C PRO A 96 -2.11 -26.18 -23.58
N PRO A 97 -1.76 -25.05 -24.25
CA PRO A 97 -0.39 -24.78 -24.68
C PRO A 97 0.61 -24.67 -23.53
N VAL A 98 0.22 -24.03 -22.41
CA VAL A 98 1.09 -23.92 -21.22
C VAL A 98 1.34 -25.29 -20.59
N LEU A 99 0.33 -26.11 -20.47
CA LEU A 99 0.46 -27.49 -19.97
C LEU A 99 1.37 -28.34 -20.89
N TYR A 100 1.27 -28.18 -22.20
CA TYR A 100 2.14 -28.87 -23.19
C TYR A 100 3.61 -28.44 -23.03
N MET A 101 3.87 -27.12 -22.87
CA MET A 101 5.20 -26.60 -22.59
C MET A 101 5.78 -27.17 -21.30
N LEU A 102 4.97 -27.24 -20.24
CA LEU A 102 5.34 -27.79 -18.93
C LEU A 102 5.84 -29.24 -19.08
N PHE A 103 5.09 -30.10 -19.76
CA PHE A 103 5.44 -31.51 -19.95
C PHE A 103 6.70 -31.69 -20.80
N ASN A 104 6.88 -30.90 -21.84
CA ASN A 104 8.08 -30.92 -22.66
C ASN A 104 9.34 -30.51 -21.90
N SER A 105 9.23 -29.51 -21.03
CA SER A 105 10.32 -29.09 -20.14
C SER A 105 10.69 -30.17 -19.14
N PHE A 106 9.70 -30.88 -18.56
CA PHE A 106 9.94 -32.03 -17.69
C PHE A 106 10.71 -33.14 -18.39
N SER A 107 10.33 -33.43 -19.62
CA SER A 107 10.98 -34.42 -20.48
C SER A 107 12.45 -34.07 -20.74
N MET A 108 12.74 -32.76 -20.95
CA MET A 108 14.10 -32.25 -21.13
C MET A 108 14.98 -32.44 -19.89
N VAL A 109 14.46 -32.08 -18.71
CA VAL A 109 15.22 -32.27 -17.46
C VAL A 109 15.54 -33.74 -17.22
N TYR A 110 14.58 -34.61 -17.44
CA TYR A 110 14.79 -36.04 -17.28
C TYR A 110 15.84 -36.60 -18.29
N LEU A 111 15.77 -36.17 -19.54
CA LEU A 111 16.74 -36.58 -20.58
C LEU A 111 18.15 -36.06 -20.27
N ALA A 112 18.27 -34.82 -19.79
CA ALA A 112 19.53 -34.25 -19.36
C ALA A 112 20.12 -35.04 -18.17
N ALA A 113 19.31 -35.39 -17.18
CA ALA A 113 19.73 -36.21 -16.05
C ALA A 113 20.20 -37.61 -16.45
N GLU A 114 19.51 -38.26 -17.42
CA GLU A 114 19.88 -39.60 -17.91
C GLU A 114 21.13 -39.55 -18.81
N ALA A 115 21.31 -38.48 -19.60
CA ALA A 115 22.54 -38.28 -20.43
C ALA A 115 23.79 -38.07 -19.55
N VAL A 116 23.62 -37.39 -18.45
CA VAL A 116 24.69 -37.17 -17.45
C VAL A 116 25.11 -38.47 -16.77
N LYS A 117 24.18 -39.42 -16.56
CA LYS A 117 24.45 -40.71 -15.93
C LYS A 117 25.38 -41.65 -16.75
N THR A 118 25.54 -41.37 -18.04
CA THR A 118 26.33 -42.19 -18.95
C THR A 118 27.76 -41.67 -19.19
N GLY A 119 28.17 -40.55 -18.60
CA GLY A 119 29.51 -39.96 -18.76
C GLY A 119 30.50 -40.37 -17.67
N ASN A 120 31.62 -40.96 -18.04
CA ASN A 120 32.59 -41.62 -17.12
C ASN A 120 33.77 -40.69 -16.68
N GLU A 121 33.63 -39.36 -16.72
CA GLU A 121 34.75 -38.45 -16.45
C GLU A 121 34.54 -37.57 -15.22
N ASN A 122 35.07 -38.07 -14.08
CA ASN A 122 35.16 -37.32 -12.81
C ASN A 122 36.46 -36.46 -12.71
N SER A 123 36.77 -35.65 -13.69
CA SER A 123 37.89 -34.72 -13.60
C SER A 123 37.50 -33.46 -12.80
N LYS A 124 38.31 -33.03 -11.80
CA LYS A 124 38.12 -31.82 -11.02
C LYS A 124 37.93 -30.58 -11.92
N ASN A 125 38.66 -30.51 -13.03
CA ASN A 125 38.59 -29.41 -13.98
C ASN A 125 37.24 -29.32 -14.69
N ASN A 126 36.56 -30.43 -14.96
CA ASN A 126 35.24 -30.46 -15.59
C ASN A 126 34.17 -29.94 -14.67
N ILE A 127 34.27 -30.19 -13.34
CA ILE A 127 33.31 -29.65 -12.34
C ILE A 127 33.45 -28.13 -12.24
N ILE A 128 34.66 -27.60 -12.22
CA ILE A 128 34.90 -26.13 -12.16
C ILE A 128 34.38 -25.47 -13.43
N ALA A 129 34.70 -26.01 -14.61
CA ALA A 129 34.22 -25.46 -15.88
C ALA A 129 32.68 -25.48 -15.98
N LEU A 130 32.03 -26.57 -15.52
CA LEU A 130 30.59 -26.70 -15.52
C LEU A 130 29.94 -25.69 -14.56
N THR A 131 30.54 -25.48 -13.40
CA THR A 131 30.04 -24.52 -12.39
C THR A 131 30.11 -23.07 -12.90
N VAL A 132 31.22 -22.72 -13.57
CA VAL A 132 31.42 -21.41 -14.19
C VAL A 132 30.38 -21.20 -15.31
N LEU A 133 30.14 -22.19 -16.15
CA LEU A 133 29.14 -22.14 -17.21
C LEU A 133 27.71 -22.03 -16.66
N CYS A 134 27.37 -22.72 -15.57
CA CYS A 134 26.07 -22.61 -14.90
C CYS A 134 25.81 -21.22 -14.29
N ILE A 135 26.85 -20.45 -13.99
CA ILE A 135 26.76 -19.08 -13.49
C ILE A 135 26.64 -18.09 -14.65
N ILE A 136 27.49 -18.24 -15.67
CA ILE A 136 27.59 -17.29 -16.78
C ILE A 136 26.34 -17.35 -17.65
N LEU A 137 25.78 -18.53 -17.90
CA LEU A 137 24.68 -18.73 -18.85
C LEU A 137 23.39 -17.96 -18.48
N PRO A 138 22.88 -18.01 -17.24
CA PRO A 138 21.73 -17.21 -16.85
C PRO A 138 21.99 -15.71 -16.91
N THR A 139 23.20 -15.29 -16.56
CA THR A 139 23.60 -13.86 -16.60
C THR A 139 23.64 -13.35 -18.04
N VAL A 140 24.17 -14.13 -18.97
CA VAL A 140 24.19 -13.80 -20.39
C VAL A 140 22.78 -13.82 -20.97
N THR A 141 21.95 -14.79 -20.59
CA THR A 141 20.55 -14.87 -21.03
C THR A 141 19.77 -13.64 -20.60
N PHE A 142 19.93 -13.23 -19.35
CA PHE A 142 19.27 -12.04 -18.81
C PHE A 142 19.77 -10.75 -19.48
N ALA A 143 21.08 -10.61 -19.69
CA ALA A 143 21.66 -9.48 -20.40
C ALA A 143 21.17 -9.39 -21.85
N LEU A 144 21.04 -10.52 -22.54
CA LEU A 144 20.50 -10.57 -23.91
C LEU A 144 19.02 -10.17 -23.95
N LEU A 145 18.21 -10.62 -22.98
CA LEU A 145 16.80 -10.23 -22.89
C LEU A 145 16.62 -8.75 -22.54
N ALA A 146 17.52 -8.17 -21.73
CA ALA A 146 17.49 -6.76 -21.35
C ALA A 146 17.95 -5.82 -22.48
N VAL A 147 18.92 -6.25 -23.30
CA VAL A 147 19.53 -5.42 -24.36
C VAL A 147 18.74 -5.50 -25.67
N PHE A 148 18.23 -6.64 -26.01
CA PHE A 148 17.40 -6.82 -27.20
C PHE A 148 15.94 -6.76 -26.78
N SER A 149 15.24 -5.65 -27.12
CA SER A 149 13.78 -5.58 -27.02
C SER A 149 13.18 -6.90 -27.49
N LEU A 150 12.17 -7.42 -26.78
CA LEU A 150 11.50 -8.73 -26.91
C LEU A 150 11.13 -9.08 -28.38
N ASN A 151 12.11 -9.28 -29.22
CA ASN A 151 11.93 -9.79 -30.59
C ASN A 151 11.96 -11.31 -30.58
N SER A 152 11.25 -11.92 -31.51
CA SER A 152 11.13 -13.40 -31.67
C SER A 152 12.47 -14.14 -31.62
N ILE A 153 13.53 -13.55 -32.20
CA ILE A 153 14.88 -14.12 -32.23
C ILE A 153 15.55 -14.13 -30.86
N SER A 154 15.42 -13.05 -30.07
CA SER A 154 16.02 -12.97 -28.72
C SER A 154 15.37 -13.94 -27.75
N MET A 155 14.08 -14.21 -27.90
CA MET A 155 13.38 -15.20 -27.10
C MET A 155 13.76 -16.64 -27.46
N ILE A 156 13.95 -16.97 -28.74
CA ILE A 156 14.44 -18.29 -29.16
C ILE A 156 15.85 -18.54 -28.60
N MET A 157 16.72 -17.54 -28.66
CA MET A 157 18.06 -17.62 -28.05
C MET A 157 17.99 -17.79 -26.54
N ALA A 158 17.13 -17.05 -25.86
CA ALA A 158 16.96 -17.16 -24.41
C ALA A 158 16.46 -18.56 -24.00
N VAL A 159 15.50 -19.12 -24.71
CA VAL A 159 15.04 -20.49 -24.48
C VAL A 159 16.15 -21.51 -24.71
N GLY A 160 16.95 -21.36 -25.77
CA GLY A 160 18.12 -22.23 -26.06
C GLY A 160 19.16 -22.17 -24.93
N PHE A 161 19.52 -20.98 -24.45
CA PHE A 161 20.44 -20.80 -23.33
C PHE A 161 19.88 -21.36 -22.03
N LEU A 162 18.57 -21.24 -21.81
CA LEU A 162 17.89 -21.78 -20.63
C LEU A 162 17.93 -23.32 -20.61
N CYS A 163 17.67 -23.97 -21.78
CA CYS A 163 17.77 -25.41 -21.90
C CYS A 163 19.20 -25.90 -21.65
N LEU A 164 20.19 -25.18 -22.15
CA LEU A 164 21.60 -25.48 -21.91
C LEU A 164 21.96 -25.29 -20.42
N PHE A 165 21.46 -24.28 -19.79
CA PHE A 165 21.64 -24.05 -18.34
C PHE A 165 21.07 -25.19 -17.48
N LEU A 166 19.84 -25.63 -17.77
CA LEU A 166 19.24 -26.77 -17.06
C LEU A 166 20.04 -28.05 -17.24
N PHE A 167 20.51 -28.31 -18.45
CA PHE A 167 21.36 -29.46 -18.76
C PHE A 167 22.69 -29.43 -17.98
N LEU A 168 23.38 -28.28 -18.00
CA LEU A 168 24.65 -28.11 -17.28
C LEU A 168 24.50 -28.20 -15.76
N THR A 169 23.38 -27.65 -15.22
CA THR A 169 23.08 -27.72 -13.80
C THR A 169 22.79 -29.15 -13.35
N ALA A 170 22.01 -29.92 -14.13
CA ALA A 170 21.73 -31.34 -13.86
C ALA A 170 23.03 -32.17 -13.88
N LYS A 171 23.91 -31.89 -14.82
CA LYS A 171 25.24 -32.55 -14.93
C LYS A 171 26.13 -32.20 -13.74
N LEU A 172 26.14 -30.93 -13.30
CA LEU A 172 26.88 -30.48 -12.12
C LEU A 172 26.41 -31.18 -10.84
N LEU A 173 25.10 -31.21 -10.63
CA LEU A 173 24.49 -31.86 -9.45
C LEU A 173 24.83 -33.36 -9.43
N TYR A 174 24.78 -34.04 -10.57
CA TYR A 174 25.16 -35.43 -10.66
C TYR A 174 26.65 -35.68 -10.32
N MET A 175 27.56 -34.84 -10.88
CA MET A 175 29.00 -34.95 -10.60
C MET A 175 29.30 -34.65 -9.11
N LEU A 176 28.64 -33.71 -8.48
CA LEU A 176 28.77 -33.44 -7.07
C LEU A 176 28.24 -34.60 -6.21
N TYR A 177 27.14 -35.24 -6.61
CA TYR A 177 26.59 -36.44 -5.95
C TYR A 177 27.52 -37.63 -6.02
N THR A 178 28.09 -37.91 -7.20
CA THR A 178 29.02 -39.03 -7.38
C THR A 178 30.35 -38.83 -6.68
N GLN A 179 30.85 -37.58 -6.62
CA GLN A 179 32.04 -37.24 -5.86
C GLN A 179 31.85 -37.41 -4.33
N LYS A 180 30.64 -37.14 -3.84
CA LYS A 180 30.26 -37.34 -2.43
C LYS A 180 30.32 -38.83 -2.05
N ASN A 181 29.83 -39.73 -2.88
CA ASN A 181 29.81 -41.16 -2.59
C ASN A 181 31.24 -41.75 -2.57
N LYS A 182 32.13 -41.28 -3.44
CA LYS A 182 33.57 -41.69 -3.40
C LYS A 182 34.30 -41.11 -2.16
N SER A 183 33.86 -39.98 -1.64
CA SER A 183 34.48 -39.39 -0.43
C SER A 183 33.96 -39.97 0.88
N ALA A 184 32.81 -40.65 0.86
CA ALA A 184 32.24 -41.32 2.03
C ALA A 184 32.95 -42.67 2.34
N GLU A 185 33.58 -43.26 1.33
CA GLU A 185 34.40 -44.48 1.50
C GLU A 185 35.83 -44.23 2.01
N ILE A 186 36.29 -42.96 1.99
CA ILE A 186 37.64 -42.61 2.49
C ILE A 186 37.47 -41.89 3.83
N GLY A 187 37.84 -42.61 4.89
CA GLY A 187 37.72 -42.26 6.29
C GLY A 187 37.99 -40.85 6.71
N ASP A 188 37.40 -40.49 7.81
CA ASP A 188 37.31 -39.30 8.68
C ASP A 188 38.62 -38.45 8.79
N ASN A 189 39.17 -38.00 7.67
CA ASN A 189 40.23 -37.02 7.70
C ASN A 189 39.65 -35.60 7.49
N GLU A 190 39.81 -34.81 8.57
CA GLU A 190 39.48 -33.36 8.64
C GLU A 190 40.13 -32.52 7.55
N LYS A 191 39.66 -32.63 6.29
CA LYS A 191 40.21 -31.82 5.20
C LYS A 191 39.69 -30.38 5.27
N SER A 192 40.60 -29.42 5.07
CA SER A 192 40.28 -27.99 4.82
C SER A 192 39.31 -27.84 3.65
N TYR A 193 38.59 -26.71 3.54
CA TYR A 193 37.71 -26.44 2.44
C TYR A 193 38.41 -26.60 1.09
N THR A 194 37.91 -27.49 0.26
CA THR A 194 38.42 -27.63 -1.11
C THR A 194 37.98 -26.41 -1.94
N GLY A 195 38.73 -26.09 -3.01
CA GLY A 195 38.38 -24.97 -3.90
C GLY A 195 36.94 -25.07 -4.43
N ILE A 196 36.47 -26.27 -4.73
CA ILE A 196 35.08 -26.54 -5.18
C ILE A 196 34.06 -26.19 -4.09
N TYR A 197 34.33 -26.52 -2.83
CA TYR A 197 33.45 -26.22 -1.72
C TYR A 197 33.38 -24.69 -1.49
N ARG A 198 34.53 -23.97 -1.58
CA ARG A 198 34.55 -22.52 -1.50
C ARG A 198 33.73 -21.87 -2.62
N LEU A 199 33.85 -22.40 -3.83
CA LEU A 199 33.05 -21.92 -4.97
C LEU A 199 31.55 -22.16 -4.75
N LEU A 200 31.14 -23.32 -4.25
CA LEU A 200 29.74 -23.62 -3.93
C LEU A 200 29.21 -22.70 -2.83
N VAL A 201 30.02 -22.39 -1.83
CA VAL A 201 29.68 -21.43 -0.75
C VAL A 201 29.56 -20.01 -1.32
N ALA A 202 30.45 -19.57 -2.22
CA ALA A 202 30.35 -18.26 -2.86
C ALA A 202 29.07 -18.14 -3.71
N ILE A 203 28.73 -19.18 -4.45
CA ILE A 203 27.51 -19.20 -5.28
C ILE A 203 26.26 -19.13 -4.38
N THR A 204 26.13 -20.04 -3.42
CA THR A 204 24.93 -20.14 -2.57
C THR A 204 24.82 -19.03 -1.53
N GLY A 205 25.98 -18.51 -1.07
CA GLY A 205 26.03 -17.50 0.00
C GLY A 205 26.07 -16.04 -0.48
N ILE A 206 26.54 -15.78 -1.73
CA ILE A 206 26.64 -14.42 -2.27
C ILE A 206 25.85 -14.29 -3.56
N ILE A 207 26.19 -15.07 -4.60
CA ILE A 207 25.67 -14.83 -5.94
C ILE A 207 24.16 -15.05 -6.02
N LEU A 208 23.68 -16.21 -5.56
CA LEU A 208 22.25 -16.51 -5.60
C LEU A 208 21.40 -15.59 -4.74
N PRO A 209 21.76 -15.24 -3.48
CA PRO A 209 21.01 -14.26 -2.71
C PRO A 209 20.94 -12.87 -3.37
N VAL A 210 22.07 -12.36 -3.87
CA VAL A 210 22.11 -11.05 -4.54
C VAL A 210 21.31 -11.07 -5.84
N ALA A 211 21.49 -12.10 -6.68
CA ALA A 211 20.71 -12.24 -7.91
C ALA A 211 19.21 -12.37 -7.64
N GLY A 212 18.82 -13.15 -6.61
CA GLY A 212 17.43 -13.30 -6.22
C GLY A 212 16.79 -11.99 -5.73
N LEU A 213 17.49 -11.20 -4.92
CA LEU A 213 17.03 -9.89 -4.48
C LEU A 213 16.89 -8.92 -5.65
N THR A 214 17.86 -8.87 -6.56
CA THR A 214 17.82 -8.00 -7.74
C THR A 214 16.64 -8.38 -8.64
N LEU A 215 16.48 -9.68 -8.93
CA LEU A 215 15.37 -10.15 -9.75
C LEU A 215 14.01 -9.83 -9.13
N ASN A 216 13.86 -10.03 -7.81
CA ASN A 216 12.62 -9.68 -7.12
C ASN A 216 12.29 -8.18 -7.26
N ASN A 217 13.28 -7.31 -7.16
CA ASN A 217 13.06 -5.87 -7.29
C ASN A 217 12.71 -5.46 -8.72
N GLU A 218 13.38 -6.04 -9.73
CA GLU A 218 13.04 -5.81 -11.14
C GLU A 218 11.64 -6.34 -11.52
N MET A 219 11.17 -7.38 -10.84
CA MET A 219 9.81 -7.91 -11.00
C MET A 219 8.76 -7.18 -10.14
N GLY A 220 9.07 -5.99 -9.63
CA GLY A 220 8.14 -5.21 -8.82
C GLY A 220 7.86 -5.75 -7.41
N GLY A 221 8.75 -6.59 -6.88
CA GLY A 221 8.62 -7.09 -5.51
C GLY A 221 7.63 -8.24 -5.33
N VAL A 222 7.44 -9.09 -6.34
CA VAL A 222 6.48 -10.21 -6.34
C VAL A 222 6.56 -11.10 -5.09
N PHE A 223 7.77 -11.35 -4.56
CA PHE A 223 7.97 -12.16 -3.35
C PHE A 223 8.03 -11.34 -2.06
N GLY A 224 7.94 -10.04 -2.15
CA GLY A 224 7.97 -9.09 -1.05
C GLY A 224 8.88 -7.90 -1.28
N ASP A 225 8.70 -6.85 -0.47
CA ASP A 225 9.56 -5.68 -0.52
C ASP A 225 10.92 -5.98 0.15
N PHE A 226 11.90 -6.33 -0.67
CA PHE A 226 13.30 -6.53 -0.28
C PHE A 226 14.23 -5.48 -0.92
N SER A 227 13.68 -4.32 -1.31
CA SER A 227 14.40 -3.23 -1.97
C SER A 227 15.46 -2.56 -1.08
N SER A 228 15.33 -2.69 0.23
CA SER A 228 16.28 -2.10 1.18
C SER A 228 17.72 -2.59 0.97
N LYS A 229 18.65 -1.64 0.86
CA LYS A 229 20.09 -1.92 0.71
C LYS A 229 20.66 -2.85 1.79
N TRP A 230 20.03 -2.90 2.98
CA TRP A 230 20.46 -3.77 4.07
C TRP A 230 20.35 -5.26 3.73
N PHE A 231 19.37 -5.68 2.94
CA PHE A 231 19.28 -7.07 2.50
C PHE A 231 20.49 -7.49 1.68
N TYR A 232 20.95 -6.64 0.78
CA TYR A 232 22.15 -6.88 -0.04
C TYR A 232 23.43 -6.90 0.81
N ILE A 233 23.56 -5.93 1.71
CA ILE A 233 24.75 -5.83 2.60
C ILE A 233 24.86 -7.08 3.47
N ILE A 234 23.76 -7.51 4.09
CA ILE A 234 23.75 -8.70 4.96
C ILE A 234 24.03 -9.96 4.14
N ALA A 235 23.46 -10.10 2.93
CA ALA A 235 23.74 -11.23 2.04
C ALA A 235 25.24 -11.34 1.72
N ILE A 236 25.85 -10.24 1.29
CA ILE A 236 27.27 -10.20 0.95
C ILE A 236 28.14 -10.50 2.18
N LEU A 237 27.90 -9.85 3.31
CA LEU A 237 28.65 -10.08 4.54
C LEU A 237 28.53 -11.52 5.03
N ASN A 238 27.31 -12.09 5.01
CA ASN A 238 27.11 -13.48 5.38
C ASN A 238 27.91 -14.42 4.47
N GLY A 239 27.83 -14.21 3.17
CA GLY A 239 28.57 -15.03 2.19
C GLY A 239 30.08 -14.94 2.38
N LEU A 240 30.63 -13.74 2.64
CA LEU A 240 32.06 -13.55 2.93
C LEU A 240 32.48 -14.29 4.20
N VAL A 241 31.67 -14.20 5.27
CA VAL A 241 31.95 -14.90 6.53
C VAL A 241 31.90 -16.44 6.35
N LEU A 242 31.02 -16.94 5.46
CA LEU A 242 30.93 -18.38 5.16
C LEU A 242 32.18 -18.91 4.46
N LEU A 243 32.90 -18.08 3.69
CA LEU A 243 34.17 -18.47 3.04
C LEU A 243 35.33 -18.66 4.02
N ILE A 244 35.17 -18.16 5.24
CA ILE A 244 36.21 -18.27 6.27
C ILE A 244 36.18 -19.66 6.90
N ASP A 245 37.30 -20.42 6.77
CA ASP A 245 37.46 -21.72 7.47
C ASP A 245 37.97 -21.47 8.89
N ILE A 246 37.14 -21.91 9.86
CA ILE A 246 37.43 -21.71 11.30
C ILE A 246 38.69 -22.47 11.79
N LYS A 247 39.16 -23.47 11.03
CA LYS A 247 40.37 -24.22 11.37
C LYS A 247 41.63 -23.36 11.29
N GLY A 248 41.76 -22.52 10.28
CA GLY A 248 42.93 -21.72 10.00
C GLY A 248 43.06 -20.42 10.79
N ILE A 249 42.14 -20.11 11.72
CA ILE A 249 42.07 -18.83 12.39
C ILE A 249 42.26 -19.00 13.90
N SER A 250 42.97 -18.00 14.53
CA SER A 250 43.12 -17.90 15.97
C SER A 250 41.81 -17.52 16.69
N GLN A 251 41.05 -16.58 16.11
CA GLN A 251 39.76 -16.05 16.65
C GLN A 251 38.54 -16.87 16.18
N LYS A 252 38.37 -18.04 16.73
CA LYS A 252 37.34 -18.98 16.28
C LYS A 252 35.91 -18.59 16.72
N LEU A 253 35.74 -18.10 17.94
CA LEU A 253 34.43 -17.73 18.49
C LEU A 253 33.75 -16.55 17.76
N PRO A 254 34.46 -15.42 17.46
CA PRO A 254 33.87 -14.31 16.69
C PRO A 254 33.39 -14.73 15.31
N VAL A 255 34.14 -15.56 14.58
CA VAL A 255 33.72 -16.07 13.27
C VAL A 255 32.50 -17.00 13.38
N PHE A 256 32.50 -17.86 14.40
CA PHE A 256 31.32 -18.72 14.66
C PHE A 256 30.08 -17.89 15.01
N TYR A 257 30.23 -16.86 15.85
CA TYR A 257 29.16 -15.90 16.16
C TYR A 257 28.59 -15.25 14.88
N LEU A 258 29.45 -14.70 14.01
CA LEU A 258 29.03 -14.07 12.76
C LEU A 258 28.33 -15.06 11.81
N LYS A 259 28.81 -16.30 11.72
CA LYS A 259 28.16 -17.34 10.93
C LYS A 259 26.74 -17.66 11.44
N ILE A 260 26.54 -17.68 12.76
CA ILE A 260 25.22 -17.90 13.34
C ILE A 260 24.32 -16.67 13.15
N ALA A 261 24.83 -15.46 13.30
CA ALA A 261 24.07 -14.24 13.03
C ALA A 261 23.60 -14.19 11.56
N GLY A 262 24.49 -14.51 10.61
CA GLY A 262 24.11 -14.61 9.19
C GLY A 262 23.16 -15.79 8.90
N PHE A 263 23.17 -16.85 9.69
CA PHE A 263 22.25 -17.99 9.55
C PHE A 263 20.79 -17.58 9.78
N VAL A 264 20.54 -16.65 10.70
CA VAL A 264 19.18 -16.11 10.95
C VAL A 264 18.60 -15.47 9.71
N TYR A 265 19.42 -14.73 8.94
CA TYR A 265 19.03 -14.16 7.67
C TYR A 265 18.60 -15.24 6.64
N ILE A 266 19.38 -16.31 6.52
CA ILE A 266 19.04 -17.42 5.61
C ILE A 266 17.81 -18.18 6.07
N VAL A 267 17.62 -18.39 7.38
CA VAL A 267 16.42 -19.00 7.97
C VAL A 267 15.18 -18.18 7.60
N TYR A 268 15.25 -16.85 7.72
CA TYR A 268 14.15 -15.96 7.35
C TYR A 268 13.74 -16.17 5.88
N PHE A 269 14.68 -16.08 4.93
CA PHE A 269 14.38 -16.29 3.52
C PHE A 269 13.89 -17.72 3.23
N THR A 270 14.43 -18.72 3.91
CA THR A 270 13.95 -20.11 3.77
C THR A 270 12.49 -20.22 4.16
N ILE A 271 12.07 -19.61 5.28
CA ILE A 271 10.67 -19.61 5.74
C ILE A 271 9.78 -18.86 4.74
N VAL A 272 10.18 -17.69 4.26
CA VAL A 272 9.42 -16.89 3.29
C VAL A 272 9.19 -17.66 1.99
N PHE A 273 10.20 -18.41 1.52
CA PHE A 273 10.13 -19.12 0.24
C PHE A 273 9.57 -20.54 0.33
N ILE A 274 9.37 -21.15 1.52
CA ILE A 274 8.73 -22.48 1.65
C ILE A 274 7.37 -22.55 0.93
N PRO A 275 6.44 -21.58 1.09
CA PRO A 275 5.16 -21.63 0.38
C PRO A 275 5.30 -21.51 -1.14
N CYS A 276 6.39 -20.91 -1.61
CA CYS A 276 6.66 -20.71 -3.04
C CYS A 276 7.30 -21.93 -3.71
N ILE A 277 7.70 -22.95 -2.96
CA ILE A 277 8.36 -24.16 -3.49
C ILE A 277 7.54 -24.85 -4.58
N PRO A 278 6.21 -25.08 -4.42
CA PRO A 278 5.42 -25.70 -5.49
C PRO A 278 5.41 -24.86 -6.77
N LEU A 279 5.27 -23.55 -6.65
CA LEU A 279 5.35 -22.61 -7.77
C LEU A 279 6.76 -22.57 -8.39
N GLY A 280 7.80 -22.64 -7.54
CA GLY A 280 9.19 -22.77 -7.97
C GLY A 280 9.43 -24.02 -8.77
N MET A 281 8.84 -25.16 -8.41
CA MET A 281 8.90 -26.39 -9.20
C MET A 281 8.30 -26.20 -10.60
N VAL A 282 7.16 -25.53 -10.70
CA VAL A 282 6.54 -25.15 -11.98
C VAL A 282 7.44 -24.17 -12.74
N GLY A 283 7.98 -23.15 -12.08
CA GLY A 283 8.86 -22.15 -12.67
C GLY A 283 10.21 -22.70 -13.15
N ILE A 284 10.74 -23.80 -12.56
CA ILE A 284 11.90 -24.52 -13.11
C ILE A 284 11.58 -25.04 -14.49
N ILE A 285 10.38 -25.57 -14.65
CA ILE A 285 9.94 -26.23 -15.89
C ILE A 285 9.71 -25.20 -16.99
N ILE A 286 9.14 -24.03 -16.67
CA ILE A 286 8.76 -23.03 -17.66
C ILE A 286 9.95 -22.14 -18.06
N TYR A 287 10.73 -21.62 -17.11
CA TYR A 287 11.76 -20.60 -17.36
C TYR A 287 13.11 -20.86 -16.67
N GLY A 288 13.28 -21.98 -15.95
CA GLY A 288 14.48 -22.25 -15.13
C GLY A 288 14.65 -21.32 -13.93
N LEU A 289 13.95 -20.17 -13.91
CA LEU A 289 14.02 -19.16 -12.83
C LEU A 289 13.50 -19.71 -11.49
N GLY A 290 12.64 -20.74 -11.53
CA GLY A 290 12.18 -21.42 -10.34
C GLY A 290 13.30 -22.04 -9.49
N LEU A 291 14.50 -22.26 -10.06
CA LEU A 291 15.68 -22.67 -9.27
C LEU A 291 16.06 -21.64 -8.22
N LEU A 292 15.83 -20.35 -8.47
CA LEU A 292 16.11 -19.27 -7.51
C LEU A 292 15.23 -19.38 -6.25
N VAL A 293 14.02 -19.92 -6.37
CA VAL A 293 13.12 -20.19 -5.22
C VAL A 293 13.74 -21.19 -4.25
N PHE A 294 14.58 -22.11 -4.73
CA PHE A 294 15.30 -23.08 -3.90
C PHE A 294 16.64 -22.55 -3.36
N ALA A 295 17.11 -21.39 -3.83
CA ALA A 295 18.38 -20.83 -3.39
C ALA A 295 18.47 -20.65 -1.86
N PRO A 296 17.44 -20.14 -1.15
CA PRO A 296 17.46 -20.05 0.31
C PRO A 296 17.60 -21.42 0.99
N ALA A 297 16.89 -22.44 0.50
CA ALA A 297 16.98 -23.80 1.05
C ALA A 297 18.37 -24.43 0.83
N ALA A 298 18.98 -24.19 -0.33
CA ALA A 298 20.34 -24.63 -0.61
C ALA A 298 21.36 -23.92 0.30
N ALA A 299 21.27 -22.61 0.44
CA ALA A 299 22.08 -21.82 1.34
C ALA A 299 21.93 -22.26 2.80
N PHE A 300 20.69 -22.50 3.24
CA PHE A 300 20.38 -23.04 4.57
C PHE A 300 21.11 -24.37 4.83
N TYR A 301 21.02 -25.30 3.89
CA TYR A 301 21.67 -26.62 4.01
C TYR A 301 23.19 -26.49 4.09
N VAL A 302 23.79 -25.67 3.22
CA VAL A 302 25.24 -25.45 3.18
C VAL A 302 25.71 -24.80 4.49
N GLN A 303 25.04 -23.75 4.94
CA GLN A 303 25.41 -23.01 6.15
C GLN A 303 25.21 -23.85 7.41
N LEU A 304 24.10 -24.59 7.51
CA LEU A 304 23.84 -25.49 8.63
C LEU A 304 24.94 -26.55 8.75
N ARG A 305 25.36 -27.14 7.63
CA ARG A 305 26.49 -28.09 7.62
C ARG A 305 27.79 -27.46 8.10
N GLN A 306 28.07 -26.22 7.71
CA GLN A 306 29.24 -25.50 8.20
C GLN A 306 29.17 -25.27 9.70
N ILE A 307 28.04 -24.80 10.21
CA ILE A 307 27.85 -24.54 11.65
C ILE A 307 28.04 -25.83 12.45
N LEU A 308 27.44 -26.93 12.01
CA LEU A 308 27.58 -28.24 12.68
C LEU A 308 29.05 -28.75 12.68
N ARG A 309 29.78 -28.49 11.60
CA ARG A 309 31.24 -28.79 11.53
C ARG A 309 32.03 -27.89 12.49
N ASP A 310 31.75 -26.60 12.49
CA ASP A 310 32.41 -25.61 13.32
C ASP A 310 32.18 -25.89 14.81
N ILE A 311 30.98 -26.35 15.22
CA ILE A 311 30.70 -26.82 16.59
C ILE A 311 31.65 -27.98 16.97
N LYS A 312 31.84 -28.99 16.10
CA LYS A 312 32.76 -30.10 16.36
C LYS A 312 34.20 -29.64 16.58
N ILE A 313 34.64 -28.63 15.83
CA ILE A 313 36.00 -28.07 15.96
C ILE A 313 36.13 -27.24 17.26
N LEU A 314 35.11 -26.45 17.60
CA LEU A 314 35.10 -25.62 18.80
C LEU A 314 35.07 -26.42 20.09
N LYS A 315 34.35 -27.56 20.12
CA LYS A 315 34.30 -28.48 21.27
C LYS A 315 35.68 -29.00 21.69
N LYS A 316 36.64 -29.02 20.78
CA LYS A 316 38.05 -29.38 21.12
C LYS A 316 38.78 -28.31 21.93
N ARG A 317 38.27 -27.08 22.01
CA ARG A 317 38.98 -25.94 22.63
C ARG A 317 38.16 -25.16 23.65
N TYR A 318 36.83 -25.17 23.55
CA TYR A 318 35.93 -24.38 24.36
C TYR A 318 34.90 -25.27 25.07
N SER A 319 34.44 -24.83 26.24
CA SER A 319 33.37 -25.53 26.96
C SER A 319 32.03 -25.37 26.20
N ASP A 320 31.16 -26.35 26.41
CA ASP A 320 29.84 -26.39 25.77
C ASP A 320 28.99 -25.14 26.08
N ASN A 321 29.09 -24.62 27.31
CA ASN A 321 28.38 -23.39 27.72
C ASN A 321 28.78 -22.16 26.93
N ILE A 322 30.09 -21.98 26.62
CA ILE A 322 30.60 -20.87 25.83
C ILE A 322 30.08 -20.96 24.39
N ILE A 323 30.06 -22.17 23.80
CA ILE A 323 29.58 -22.39 22.44
C ILE A 323 28.07 -22.11 22.38
N ILE A 324 27.29 -22.59 23.36
CA ILE A 324 25.85 -22.35 23.44
C ILE A 324 25.55 -20.84 23.59
N PHE A 325 26.24 -20.19 24.53
CA PHE A 325 26.06 -18.77 24.78
C PHE A 325 26.38 -17.93 23.51
N THR A 326 27.51 -18.23 22.84
CA THR A 326 27.89 -17.59 21.57
C THR A 326 26.84 -17.86 20.48
N GLY A 327 26.30 -19.07 20.45
CA GLY A 327 25.22 -19.42 19.53
C GLY A 327 23.93 -18.63 19.77
N ILE A 328 23.48 -18.56 21.01
CA ILE A 328 22.28 -17.79 21.39
C ILE A 328 22.49 -16.27 21.10
N ALA A 329 23.65 -15.73 21.47
CA ALA A 329 24.00 -14.34 21.16
C ALA A 329 23.94 -14.07 19.66
N GLY A 330 24.50 -14.97 18.83
CA GLY A 330 24.45 -14.85 17.36
C GLY A 330 23.01 -14.89 16.83
N ILE A 331 22.15 -15.81 17.34
CA ILE A 331 20.75 -15.91 16.91
C ILE A 331 19.98 -14.63 17.26
N LEU A 332 20.22 -14.03 18.40
CA LEU A 332 19.49 -12.85 18.86
C LEU A 332 19.96 -11.54 18.19
N THR A 333 21.15 -11.49 17.61
CA THR A 333 21.75 -10.25 17.09
C THR A 333 20.87 -9.56 16.05
N LEU A 334 20.51 -10.23 14.94
CA LEU A 334 19.70 -9.61 13.90
C LEU A 334 18.27 -9.30 14.37
N PRO A 335 17.54 -10.20 15.06
CA PRO A 335 16.22 -9.86 15.60
C PRO A 335 16.21 -8.66 16.55
N VAL A 336 17.21 -8.53 17.42
CA VAL A 336 17.30 -7.39 18.35
C VAL A 336 17.58 -6.08 17.61
N ILE A 337 18.54 -6.06 16.66
CA ILE A 337 18.85 -4.88 15.87
C ILE A 337 17.63 -4.45 15.04
N ILE A 338 16.96 -5.39 14.37
CA ILE A 338 15.78 -5.11 13.55
C ILE A 338 14.63 -4.63 14.44
N GLY A 339 14.36 -5.32 15.55
CA GLY A 339 13.30 -4.95 16.48
C GLY A 339 13.50 -3.57 17.11
N ALA A 340 14.75 -3.23 17.48
CA ALA A 340 15.08 -1.90 18.00
C ALA A 340 14.86 -0.79 16.96
N ASN A 341 15.24 -1.04 15.68
CA ASN A 341 14.98 -0.10 14.59
C ASN A 341 13.47 0.06 14.34
N PHE A 342 12.72 -1.03 14.29
CA PHE A 342 11.25 -0.98 14.12
C PHE A 342 10.56 -0.22 15.25
N ARG A 343 11.02 -0.42 16.49
CA ARG A 343 10.52 0.33 17.64
C ARG A 343 10.83 1.83 17.53
N ALA A 344 12.04 2.19 17.10
CA ALA A 344 12.42 3.58 16.89
C ALA A 344 11.59 4.24 15.78
N ASP A 345 11.34 3.53 14.67
CA ASP A 345 10.46 3.98 13.61
C ASP A 345 9.03 4.17 14.15
N GLY A 346 8.54 3.24 14.98
CA GLY A 346 7.21 3.31 15.58
C GLY A 346 7.02 4.49 16.56
N ILE A 347 8.04 4.82 17.33
CA ILE A 347 8.02 5.99 18.20
C ILE A 347 7.94 7.27 17.36
N ASN A 348 8.75 7.34 16.28
CA ASN A 348 8.76 8.49 15.38
C ASN A 348 7.43 8.64 14.63
N PHE A 349 6.87 7.53 14.16
CA PHE A 349 5.58 7.50 13.48
C PHE A 349 4.43 7.96 14.39
N LYS A 350 4.39 7.49 15.65
CA LYS A 350 3.42 7.96 16.65
C LYS A 350 3.52 9.46 16.90
N LYS A 351 4.73 10.04 16.93
CA LYS A 351 4.91 11.49 17.04
C LYS A 351 4.28 12.23 15.86
N ALA A 352 4.49 11.74 14.62
CA ALA A 352 3.90 12.34 13.42
C ALA A 352 2.36 12.27 13.45
N VAL A 353 1.79 11.12 13.83
CA VAL A 353 0.34 10.94 13.97
C VAL A 353 -0.23 11.85 15.04
N SER A 354 0.38 11.88 16.23
CA SER A 354 -0.05 12.77 17.33
C SER A 354 -0.02 14.24 16.93
N TYR A 355 1.02 14.67 16.23
CA TYR A 355 1.10 16.02 15.67
C TYR A 355 -0.05 16.31 14.70
N THR A 356 -0.36 15.34 13.80
CA THR A 356 -1.43 15.49 12.80
C THR A 356 -2.82 15.59 13.45
N GLU A 357 -3.03 14.94 14.60
CA GLU A 357 -4.30 14.92 15.32
C GLU A 357 -4.47 16.10 16.28
N SER A 358 -3.43 16.47 17.02
CA SER A 358 -3.51 17.47 18.11
C SER A 358 -3.01 18.87 17.72
N GLY A 359 -2.22 18.97 16.67
CA GLY A 359 -1.61 20.25 16.29
C GLY A 359 -0.58 20.77 17.28
N ASP A 360 -0.09 19.93 18.17
CA ASP A 360 0.84 20.34 19.22
C ASP A 360 2.17 20.81 18.62
N ASN A 361 2.32 22.12 18.49
CA ASN A 361 3.49 22.81 17.96
C ASN A 361 4.69 22.77 18.95
N THR A 362 4.55 22.08 20.10
CA THR A 362 5.56 22.07 21.18
C THR A 362 6.80 21.23 20.86
N GLY A 363 7.30 21.31 19.62
CA GLY A 363 8.65 20.94 19.31
C GLY A 363 8.95 19.45 19.11
N ALA A 364 7.95 18.63 18.83
CA ALA A 364 8.19 17.22 18.48
C ALA A 364 8.96 17.11 17.16
N LYS A 365 10.28 17.10 17.23
CA LYS A 365 11.13 16.86 16.06
C LYS A 365 10.83 15.47 15.50
N VAL A 366 10.23 15.42 14.30
CA VAL A 366 9.95 14.20 13.56
C VAL A 366 11.16 13.92 12.65
N ASP A 367 11.68 12.70 12.71
CA ASP A 367 12.70 12.23 11.76
C ASP A 367 12.02 11.84 10.44
N ILE A 368 12.16 12.71 9.45
CA ILE A 368 11.51 12.56 8.13
C ILE A 368 11.92 11.26 7.45
N ARG A 369 13.21 10.85 7.50
CA ARG A 369 13.69 9.61 6.86
C ARG A 369 13.06 8.36 7.48
N ARG A 370 12.87 8.34 8.80
CA ARG A 370 12.17 7.25 9.49
C ARG A 370 10.69 7.25 9.18
N LEU A 371 10.09 8.43 9.09
CA LEU A 371 8.67 8.58 8.75
C LEU A 371 8.40 8.08 7.32
N GLU A 372 9.23 8.48 6.35
CA GLU A 372 9.14 8.02 4.96
C GLU A 372 9.21 6.48 4.87
N ARG A 373 10.11 5.87 5.63
CA ARG A 373 10.20 4.41 5.70
C ARG A 373 8.92 3.79 6.24
N SER A 374 8.33 4.39 7.26
CA SER A 374 7.08 3.90 7.84
C SER A 374 5.92 4.02 6.85
N ILE A 375 5.83 5.13 6.12
CA ILE A 375 4.80 5.36 5.10
C ILE A 375 4.97 4.40 3.93
N SER A 376 6.18 4.23 3.41
CA SER A 376 6.45 3.30 2.30
C SER A 376 6.13 1.84 2.66
N GLN A 377 6.29 1.47 3.92
CA GLN A 377 5.89 0.14 4.39
C GLN A 377 4.36 -0.01 4.53
N ILE A 378 3.63 1.06 4.79
CA ILE A 378 2.17 1.05 4.72
C ILE A 378 1.74 0.77 3.28
N ASP A 379 2.33 1.46 2.30
CA ASP A 379 2.02 1.30 0.88
C ASP A 379 2.36 -0.10 0.37
N ALA A 380 3.55 -0.60 0.67
CA ALA A 380 3.98 -1.94 0.29
C ALA A 380 3.03 -3.01 0.84
N THR A 381 2.53 -2.86 2.06
CA THR A 381 1.58 -3.81 2.65
C THR A 381 0.18 -3.72 2.02
N MET A 382 -0.20 -2.57 1.49
CA MET A 382 -1.48 -2.40 0.79
C MET A 382 -1.45 -2.93 -0.65
N VAL A 383 -0.36 -2.71 -1.38
CA VAL A 383 -0.20 -3.15 -2.78
C VAL A 383 0.09 -4.65 -2.87
N SER A 384 0.92 -5.18 -1.97
CA SER A 384 1.35 -6.58 -2.01
C SER A 384 0.24 -7.59 -1.69
N SER A 385 -0.89 -7.16 -1.13
CA SER A 385 -1.92 -8.09 -0.67
C SER A 385 -2.60 -8.87 -1.80
N ARG A 386 -2.76 -8.32 -2.99
CA ARG A 386 -3.47 -8.97 -4.10
C ARG A 386 -2.58 -9.88 -4.95
N GLU A 387 -1.38 -9.46 -5.25
CA GLU A 387 -0.41 -10.25 -6.04
C GLU A 387 0.24 -11.35 -5.20
N MET A 388 0.49 -11.08 -3.92
CA MET A 388 1.03 -12.07 -2.98
C MET A 388 0.01 -13.11 -2.53
N GLU A 389 -1.29 -12.85 -2.54
CA GLU A 389 -2.32 -13.87 -2.26
C GLU A 389 -2.23 -15.07 -3.20
N VAL A 390 -1.92 -14.83 -4.47
CA VAL A 390 -1.74 -15.89 -5.47
C VAL A 390 -0.45 -16.67 -5.22
N VAL A 391 0.64 -15.99 -4.87
CA VAL A 391 1.98 -16.59 -4.71
C VAL A 391 2.16 -17.22 -3.33
N THR A 392 1.53 -16.69 -2.30
CA THR A 392 1.65 -17.16 -0.90
C THR A 392 0.46 -17.98 -0.43
N PHE A 393 -0.42 -18.41 -1.33
CA PHE A 393 -1.63 -19.18 -1.00
C PHE A 393 -2.51 -18.47 0.05
N GLY A 394 -2.78 -17.17 -0.13
CA GLY A 394 -3.64 -16.38 0.74
C GLY A 394 -2.95 -15.75 1.96
N ARG A 395 -1.63 -15.80 2.05
CA ARG A 395 -0.86 -15.16 3.14
C ARG A 395 -0.30 -13.81 2.74
N GLY A 396 -1.12 -12.80 2.63
CA GLY A 396 -0.90 -11.50 2.01
C GLY A 396 0.39 -10.69 2.27
N THR A 397 1.24 -10.96 3.26
CA THR A 397 2.46 -10.15 3.51
C THR A 397 3.63 -11.02 4.01
N PRO A 398 4.89 -10.70 3.59
CA PRO A 398 6.08 -11.35 4.14
C PRO A 398 6.17 -11.20 5.66
N VAL A 399 6.70 -12.20 6.34
CA VAL A 399 6.77 -12.26 7.81
C VAL A 399 7.37 -10.98 8.42
N LEU A 400 8.45 -10.44 7.83
CA LEU A 400 9.13 -9.26 8.35
C LEU A 400 8.27 -7.99 8.25
N SER A 401 7.53 -7.80 7.15
CA SER A 401 6.59 -6.69 6.99
C SER A 401 5.44 -6.77 8.01
N SER A 402 4.96 -7.98 8.30
CA SER A 402 3.95 -8.20 9.35
C SER A 402 4.47 -7.85 10.74
N VAL A 403 5.72 -8.22 11.05
CA VAL A 403 6.40 -7.87 12.31
C VAL A 403 6.64 -6.35 12.39
N TYR A 404 7.06 -5.72 11.29
CA TYR A 404 7.21 -4.26 11.20
C TYR A 404 5.89 -3.56 11.49
N ARG A 405 4.82 -3.96 10.80
CA ARG A 405 3.48 -3.40 11.01
C ARG A 405 3.03 -3.50 12.47
N TYR A 406 3.28 -4.64 13.10
CA TYR A 406 2.94 -4.85 14.51
C TYR A 406 3.74 -3.96 15.46
N ILE A 407 5.06 -3.85 15.27
CA ILE A 407 5.96 -3.13 16.18
C ILE A 407 5.94 -1.62 15.91
N ALA A 408 6.03 -1.20 14.63
CA ALA A 408 6.20 0.18 14.24
C ALA A 408 4.85 0.91 14.06
N LEU A 409 3.91 0.29 13.37
CA LEU A 409 2.63 0.93 13.06
C LEU A 409 1.56 0.64 14.11
N GLY A 410 1.78 -0.36 14.98
CA GLY A 410 0.74 -0.90 15.85
C GLY A 410 -0.37 -1.54 14.99
N ASN A 411 -1.48 -1.89 15.56
CA ASN A 411 -2.66 -2.34 14.79
C ASN A 411 -3.52 -1.14 14.34
N ASN A 412 -2.93 0.02 14.10
CA ASN A 412 -3.66 1.18 13.62
C ASN A 412 -3.96 1.00 12.14
N PHE A 413 -5.22 1.17 11.79
CA PHE A 413 -5.66 1.28 10.42
C PHE A 413 -5.55 2.75 10.03
N PHE A 414 -4.88 3.04 8.92
CA PHE A 414 -4.80 4.36 8.34
C PHE A 414 -5.68 4.40 7.10
N THR A 415 -6.50 5.45 7.01
CA THR A 415 -7.20 5.75 5.77
C THR A 415 -6.21 6.40 4.79
N GLU A 416 -6.45 6.28 3.49
CA GLU A 416 -5.63 6.98 2.48
C GLU A 416 -5.57 8.48 2.75
N LYS A 417 -6.67 9.09 3.19
CA LYS A 417 -6.71 10.51 3.57
C LYS A 417 -5.77 10.82 4.75
N SER A 418 -5.75 9.99 5.80
CA SER A 418 -4.84 10.20 6.95
C SER A 418 -3.38 10.08 6.55
N LYS A 419 -3.07 9.12 5.68
CA LYS A 419 -1.73 8.94 5.12
C LYS A 419 -1.33 10.15 4.28
N GLU A 420 -2.18 10.58 3.35
CA GLU A 420 -1.95 11.75 2.49
C GLU A 420 -1.74 13.02 3.32
N LYS A 421 -2.53 13.22 4.39
CA LYS A 421 -2.34 14.35 5.31
C LYS A 421 -0.96 14.31 5.99
N ILE A 422 -0.54 13.15 6.50
CA ILE A 422 0.81 12.99 7.07
C ILE A 422 1.89 13.26 6.02
N GLN A 423 1.72 12.78 4.80
CA GLN A 423 2.67 13.01 3.71
C GLN A 423 2.74 14.49 3.34
N LYS A 424 1.61 15.17 3.17
CA LYS A 424 1.57 16.63 2.88
C LYS A 424 2.25 17.46 3.97
N ILE A 425 2.06 17.08 5.24
CA ILE A 425 2.67 17.79 6.37
C ILE A 425 4.19 17.61 6.43
N PHE A 426 4.70 16.39 6.21
CA PHE A 426 6.12 16.09 6.48
C PHE A 426 6.96 15.82 5.24
N THR A 427 6.37 15.30 4.15
CA THR A 427 7.06 14.84 2.93
C THR A 427 6.31 15.22 1.66
N PRO A 428 5.97 16.50 1.45
CA PRO A 428 5.09 16.93 0.35
C PRO A 428 5.61 16.59 -1.03
N GLU A 429 6.92 16.49 -1.22
CA GLU A 429 7.56 16.15 -2.51
C GLU A 429 7.23 14.74 -3.02
N LYS A 430 6.79 13.86 -2.12
CA LYS A 430 6.42 12.47 -2.43
C LYS A 430 4.92 12.26 -2.59
N VAL A 431 4.14 13.25 -2.32
CA VAL A 431 2.74 13.24 -2.72
C VAL A 431 2.75 13.35 -4.23
N VAL A 432 2.67 12.20 -4.91
CA VAL A 432 2.27 12.15 -6.33
C VAL A 432 0.97 12.91 -6.36
N SER A 433 1.01 14.08 -6.98
CA SER A 433 0.00 15.10 -6.84
C SER A 433 -1.40 14.50 -7.04
N SER A 434 -2.05 14.20 -5.93
CA SER A 434 -3.50 14.06 -5.89
C SER A 434 -4.20 15.42 -6.17
N SER A 435 -3.44 16.48 -6.39
CA SER A 435 -3.90 17.74 -6.99
C SER A 435 -4.31 17.59 -8.46
N GLU A 436 -3.84 16.58 -9.17
CA GLU A 436 -4.62 15.98 -10.24
C GLU A 436 -5.98 15.47 -9.73
N ILE A 437 -6.19 15.25 -8.44
CA ILE A 437 -7.45 14.82 -7.84
C ILE A 437 -8.39 16.01 -7.59
N ILE A 438 -7.92 17.20 -7.24
CA ILE A 438 -8.80 18.40 -7.15
C ILE A 438 -9.25 18.84 -8.55
N GLY A 439 -8.39 18.75 -9.55
CA GLY A 439 -8.80 18.84 -10.97
C GLY A 439 -9.49 17.57 -11.49
N ARG A 440 -9.21 16.39 -10.92
CA ARG A 440 -9.85 15.12 -11.28
C ARG A 440 -11.26 14.94 -10.69
N ASP A 441 -11.62 15.54 -9.55
CA ASP A 441 -13.00 15.45 -9.07
C ASP A 441 -13.99 16.13 -10.03
N THR A 442 -13.58 17.18 -10.72
CA THR A 442 -14.34 17.74 -11.85
C THR A 442 -14.23 16.92 -13.14
N GLU A 443 -13.14 16.19 -13.37
CA GLU A 443 -12.98 15.27 -14.50
C GLU A 443 -13.65 13.92 -14.25
N ILE A 444 -13.56 13.36 -13.05
CA ILE A 444 -14.20 12.08 -12.68
C ILE A 444 -15.73 12.23 -12.72
N ASN A 445 -16.27 13.39 -12.32
CA ASN A 445 -17.70 13.65 -12.40
C ASN A 445 -18.21 13.88 -13.83
N ARG A 446 -17.35 14.20 -14.80
CA ARG A 446 -17.72 14.24 -16.23
C ARG A 446 -18.12 12.88 -16.79
N ASP A 447 -17.64 11.81 -16.17
CA ASP A 447 -18.00 10.44 -16.56
C ASP A 447 -19.42 10.05 -16.12
N PHE A 448 -20.06 10.86 -15.29
CA PHE A 448 -21.37 10.56 -14.71
C PHE A 448 -22.39 11.63 -15.06
N SER A 449 -23.63 11.18 -15.34
CA SER A 449 -24.83 12.02 -15.39
C SER A 449 -25.62 11.81 -14.10
N VAL A 450 -25.94 12.90 -13.41
CA VAL A 450 -26.67 12.83 -12.13
C VAL A 450 -28.02 13.53 -12.28
N LYS A 451 -29.10 12.81 -11.95
CA LYS A 451 -30.46 13.37 -11.82
C LYS A 451 -30.82 13.43 -10.35
N ILE A 452 -31.27 14.59 -9.91
CA ILE A 452 -31.66 14.83 -8.52
C ILE A 452 -33.12 15.20 -8.47
N SER A 453 -33.83 14.64 -7.48
CA SER A 453 -35.23 14.96 -7.17
C SER A 453 -35.43 14.98 -5.67
N THR A 454 -36.42 15.73 -5.25
CA THR A 454 -36.84 15.77 -3.84
C THR A 454 -38.21 15.15 -3.68
N ARG A 455 -38.45 14.47 -2.57
CA ARG A 455 -39.75 13.85 -2.24
C ARG A 455 -40.00 13.78 -0.75
N ASP A 456 -41.25 13.49 -0.38
CA ASP A 456 -41.69 13.26 1.00
C ASP A 456 -41.33 14.42 1.94
N LYS A 457 -41.64 15.69 1.52
CA LYS A 457 -41.51 16.89 2.38
C LYS A 457 -42.54 16.81 3.49
N GLU A 458 -42.07 16.68 4.71
CA GLU A 458 -42.87 16.55 5.94
C GLU A 458 -42.51 17.66 6.90
N TYR A 459 -43.54 18.39 7.43
CA TYR A 459 -43.32 19.35 8.50
C TYR A 459 -43.57 18.67 9.86
N ILE A 460 -42.61 18.79 10.75
CA ILE A 460 -42.69 18.24 12.12
C ILE A 460 -42.99 19.39 13.07
N GLU A 461 -44.25 19.52 13.48
CA GLU A 461 -44.74 20.62 14.33
C GLU A 461 -43.94 20.72 15.64
N GLU A 462 -43.69 19.61 16.34
CA GLU A 462 -42.94 19.56 17.60
C GLU A 462 -41.49 20.07 17.47
N ALA A 463 -40.92 19.99 16.30
CA ALA A 463 -39.54 20.39 16.00
C ALA A 463 -39.47 21.78 15.34
N GLY A 464 -40.56 22.30 14.80
CA GLY A 464 -40.57 23.49 13.95
C GLY A 464 -39.66 23.31 12.70
N ALA A 465 -39.56 22.07 12.21
CA ALA A 465 -38.58 21.70 11.18
C ALA A 465 -39.20 20.81 10.10
N TYR A 466 -38.64 20.84 8.93
CA TYR A 466 -38.99 19.99 7.77
C TYR A 466 -38.03 18.81 7.64
N LYS A 467 -38.53 17.70 7.16
CA LYS A 467 -37.73 16.59 6.63
C LYS A 467 -38.01 16.41 5.14
N ILE A 468 -36.99 16.18 4.35
CA ILE A 468 -37.12 15.93 2.90
C ILE A 468 -36.09 14.89 2.48
N TRP A 469 -36.50 14.02 1.56
CA TRP A 469 -35.55 13.12 0.90
C TRP A 469 -34.99 13.80 -0.35
N VAL A 470 -33.67 13.71 -0.53
CA VAL A 470 -32.95 14.06 -1.75
C VAL A 470 -32.52 12.77 -2.41
N ASP A 471 -33.19 12.44 -3.49
CA ASP A 471 -32.94 11.22 -4.26
C ASP A 471 -32.02 11.52 -5.44
N MET A 472 -31.12 10.61 -5.73
CA MET A 472 -30.13 10.72 -6.80
C MET A 472 -30.16 9.48 -7.68
N GLU A 473 -30.24 9.69 -8.99
CA GLU A 473 -29.97 8.68 -10.00
C GLU A 473 -28.66 9.04 -10.71
N ILE A 474 -27.64 8.19 -10.52
CA ILE A 474 -26.30 8.39 -11.01
C ILE A 474 -26.04 7.39 -12.12
N THR A 475 -25.80 7.87 -13.33
CA THR A 475 -25.63 7.06 -14.54
C THR A 475 -24.25 7.25 -15.12
N LEU A 476 -23.55 6.16 -15.45
CA LEU A 476 -22.28 6.21 -16.17
C LEU A 476 -22.51 6.67 -17.61
N ALA A 477 -21.86 7.78 -18.00
CA ALA A 477 -22.07 8.43 -19.29
C ALA A 477 -21.28 7.78 -20.44
N GLU A 478 -20.11 7.20 -20.15
CA GLU A 478 -19.19 6.61 -21.13
C GLU A 478 -18.70 5.24 -20.72
N ASP A 479 -18.44 4.36 -21.72
CA ASP A 479 -17.76 3.09 -21.49
C ASP A 479 -16.29 3.32 -21.21
N LYS A 480 -15.82 2.98 -20.03
CA LYS A 480 -14.40 3.08 -19.64
C LYS A 480 -13.91 1.83 -18.97
N PHE A 481 -12.66 1.46 -19.22
CA PHE A 481 -12.06 0.24 -18.68
C PHE A 481 -11.88 0.31 -17.15
N GLY A 482 -12.44 -0.63 -16.40
CA GLY A 482 -12.34 -0.80 -14.95
C GLY A 482 -13.55 -0.28 -14.15
N PRO A 483 -13.81 -0.83 -12.96
CA PRO A 483 -14.90 -0.37 -12.10
C PRO A 483 -14.58 1.05 -11.62
N ARG A 484 -15.59 1.93 -11.68
CA ARG A 484 -15.51 3.34 -11.30
C ARG A 484 -16.17 3.59 -9.95
N GLU A 485 -15.69 4.60 -9.25
CA GLU A 485 -16.30 5.16 -8.06
C GLU A 485 -16.92 6.52 -8.39
N TYR A 486 -18.17 6.73 -7.99
CA TYR A 486 -18.75 8.06 -7.95
C TYR A 486 -18.41 8.71 -6.62
N LYS A 487 -17.86 9.93 -6.66
CA LYS A 487 -17.47 10.71 -5.49
C LYS A 487 -17.90 12.14 -5.70
N THR A 488 -18.68 12.69 -4.77
CA THR A 488 -19.09 14.10 -4.79
C THR A 488 -19.09 14.68 -3.40
N ASP A 489 -18.67 15.92 -3.30
CA ASP A 489 -18.74 16.70 -2.07
C ASP A 489 -19.77 17.84 -2.20
N PHE A 490 -20.31 18.28 -1.07
CA PHE A 490 -21.28 19.35 -1.02
C PHE A 490 -21.40 19.93 0.40
N ILE A 491 -21.87 21.17 0.47
CA ILE A 491 -22.11 21.89 1.74
C ILE A 491 -23.59 22.16 1.83
N ILE A 492 -24.21 21.71 2.92
CA ILE A 492 -25.61 22.02 3.22
C ILE A 492 -25.74 23.33 4.03
N PRO A 493 -26.87 24.06 3.93
CA PRO A 493 -27.07 25.27 4.73
C PRO A 493 -26.95 25.03 6.23
N ASP A 494 -26.41 26.00 6.96
CA ASP A 494 -26.36 25.96 8.42
C ASP A 494 -27.76 25.72 9.01
N GLY A 495 -27.83 24.87 10.02
CA GLY A 495 -29.12 24.42 10.59
C GLY A 495 -29.83 23.32 9.81
N SER A 496 -29.13 22.76 8.81
CA SER A 496 -29.57 21.54 8.11
C SER A 496 -28.73 20.33 8.57
N PHE A 497 -29.40 19.16 8.73
CA PHE A 497 -28.74 17.96 9.27
C PHE A 497 -29.16 16.73 8.46
N ILE A 498 -28.23 15.85 8.14
CA ILE A 498 -28.52 14.56 7.51
C ILE A 498 -29.00 13.59 8.59
N THR A 499 -30.18 13.00 8.38
CA THR A 499 -30.84 12.10 9.34
C THR A 499 -30.97 10.67 8.85
N ASP A 500 -30.83 10.42 7.55
CA ASP A 500 -30.89 9.09 6.98
C ASP A 500 -30.17 8.99 5.63
N TYR A 501 -29.87 7.77 5.20
CA TYR A 501 -29.22 7.46 3.93
C TYR A 501 -29.67 6.11 3.41
N TYR A 502 -29.80 5.95 2.10
CA TYR A 502 -30.02 4.65 1.47
C TYR A 502 -29.26 4.52 0.15
N LEU A 503 -28.99 3.27 -0.25
CA LEU A 503 -28.46 2.89 -1.55
C LEU A 503 -29.20 1.66 -2.05
N TYR A 504 -29.48 1.61 -3.34
CA TYR A 504 -29.95 0.38 -3.99
C TYR A 504 -28.75 -0.52 -4.29
N VAL A 505 -28.82 -1.76 -3.79
CA VAL A 505 -27.87 -2.85 -4.09
C VAL A 505 -28.66 -3.83 -4.97
N GLY A 506 -28.36 -3.84 -6.26
CA GLY A 506 -29.27 -4.41 -7.27
C GLY A 506 -30.63 -3.73 -7.21
N GLU A 507 -31.71 -4.52 -7.15
CA GLU A 507 -33.08 -4.02 -7.02
C GLU A 507 -33.55 -3.75 -5.58
N THR A 508 -32.71 -4.03 -4.58
CA THR A 508 -33.06 -3.92 -3.17
C THR A 508 -32.61 -2.60 -2.58
N LYS A 509 -33.59 -1.82 -2.05
CA LYS A 509 -33.30 -0.60 -1.28
C LYS A 509 -32.76 -0.97 0.10
N LYS A 510 -31.50 -0.66 0.36
CA LYS A 510 -30.85 -0.86 1.67
C LYS A 510 -30.71 0.47 2.40
N ARG A 511 -31.12 0.50 3.67
CA ARG A 511 -30.94 1.65 4.54
C ARG A 511 -29.53 1.68 5.11
N GLY A 512 -28.93 2.86 5.20
CA GLY A 512 -27.60 3.06 5.76
C GLY A 512 -27.54 2.75 7.26
N ILE A 513 -26.47 2.06 7.65
CA ILE A 513 -26.09 1.83 9.04
C ILE A 513 -25.31 3.04 9.50
N MET A 514 -25.75 3.68 10.59
CA MET A 514 -24.97 4.76 11.22
C MET A 514 -23.94 4.17 12.17
N THR A 515 -22.69 4.63 12.06
CA THR A 515 -21.57 4.08 12.84
C THR A 515 -20.49 5.15 13.08
N ASP A 516 -19.47 4.84 13.87
CA ASP A 516 -18.24 5.65 13.98
C ASP A 516 -17.64 5.89 12.58
N LYS A 517 -17.33 7.14 12.25
CA LYS A 517 -16.79 7.56 10.94
C LYS A 517 -15.55 6.75 10.53
N ARG A 518 -14.61 6.51 11.47
CA ARG A 518 -13.36 5.76 11.19
C ARG A 518 -13.67 4.30 10.86
N ALA A 519 -14.60 3.69 11.62
CA ALA A 519 -15.04 2.32 11.34
C ALA A 519 -15.66 2.21 9.96
N ALA A 520 -16.54 3.17 9.58
CA ALA A 520 -17.18 3.23 8.27
C ALA A 520 -16.18 3.40 7.13
N GLN A 521 -15.23 4.32 7.27
CA GLN A 521 -14.20 4.58 6.26
C GLN A 521 -13.30 3.36 6.03
N ILE A 522 -12.84 2.72 7.10
CA ILE A 522 -12.01 1.51 7.01
C ILE A 522 -12.80 0.36 6.37
N ALA A 523 -14.06 0.16 6.77
CA ALA A 523 -14.92 -0.85 6.16
C ALA A 523 -15.11 -0.57 4.67
N TYR A 524 -15.45 0.65 4.30
CA TYR A 524 -15.61 1.07 2.91
C TYR A 524 -14.34 0.83 2.07
N GLU A 525 -13.18 1.32 2.53
CA GLU A 525 -11.90 1.14 1.84
C GLU A 525 -11.47 -0.33 1.71
N SER A 526 -11.85 -1.16 2.67
CA SER A 526 -11.60 -2.61 2.60
C SER A 526 -12.53 -3.31 1.58
N ILE A 527 -13.78 -2.85 1.45
CA ILE A 527 -14.78 -3.45 0.56
C ILE A 527 -14.53 -3.08 -0.91
N ILE A 528 -14.17 -1.83 -1.21
CA ILE A 528 -13.90 -1.39 -2.60
C ILE A 528 -12.72 -2.12 -3.27
N ARG A 529 -11.88 -2.80 -2.50
CA ARG A 529 -10.82 -3.68 -3.04
C ARG A 529 -11.36 -4.97 -3.65
N THR A 530 -12.61 -5.32 -3.35
CA THR A 530 -13.35 -6.42 -3.97
C THR A 530 -14.49 -5.83 -4.80
N PRO A 531 -14.95 -6.45 -5.90
CA PRO A 531 -16.08 -5.95 -6.68
C PRO A 531 -17.40 -6.15 -5.89
N ARG A 532 -17.63 -5.30 -4.91
CA ARG A 532 -18.81 -5.28 -4.02
C ARG A 532 -19.40 -3.87 -3.99
N ASP A 533 -20.63 -3.74 -3.56
CA ASP A 533 -21.48 -2.56 -3.68
C ASP A 533 -21.61 -1.71 -2.40
N PRO A 534 -20.56 -1.02 -1.89
CA PRO A 534 -20.72 -0.10 -0.76
C PRO A 534 -21.12 1.31 -1.21
N GLY A 535 -21.78 2.02 -0.30
CA GLY A 535 -21.97 3.47 -0.36
C GLY A 535 -21.81 4.09 1.01
N ILE A 536 -21.21 5.27 1.08
CA ILE A 536 -20.91 5.96 2.35
C ILE A 536 -21.16 7.47 2.21
N ILE A 537 -21.74 8.09 3.27
CA ILE A 537 -21.83 9.54 3.40
C ILE A 537 -21.33 9.97 4.79
N TYR A 538 -20.48 11.00 4.82
CA TYR A 538 -19.88 11.53 6.06
C TYR A 538 -19.39 12.96 5.88
N TYR A 539 -19.13 13.67 6.99
CA TYR A 539 -18.45 14.96 6.96
C TYR A 539 -16.95 14.78 6.70
N ASP A 540 -16.45 15.31 5.59
CA ASP A 540 -15.02 15.26 5.21
C ASP A 540 -14.21 16.25 6.05
N ASN A 541 -14.72 17.49 6.22
CA ASN A 541 -14.26 18.48 7.17
C ASN A 541 -15.41 18.96 8.07
N ASP A 542 -15.31 20.11 8.72
CA ASP A 542 -16.30 20.59 9.67
C ASP A 542 -17.69 20.87 9.06
N ASN A 543 -17.76 21.22 7.76
CA ASN A 543 -19.01 21.60 7.10
C ASN A 543 -19.25 20.91 5.74
N ARG A 544 -18.23 20.30 5.12
CA ARG A 544 -18.32 19.65 3.82
C ARG A 544 -18.65 18.17 3.95
N LEU A 545 -19.74 17.76 3.36
CA LEU A 545 -20.16 16.36 3.24
C LEU A 545 -19.51 15.69 2.04
N LEU A 546 -19.16 14.42 2.15
CA LEU A 546 -18.65 13.57 1.09
C LEU A 546 -19.54 12.34 0.91
N LEU A 547 -20.03 12.13 -0.32
CA LEU A 547 -20.77 10.95 -0.74
C LEU A 547 -19.91 10.14 -1.71
N ARG A 548 -19.75 8.84 -1.42
CA ARG A 548 -19.00 7.89 -2.25
C ARG A 548 -19.82 6.64 -2.52
N ILE A 549 -19.82 6.17 -3.75
CA ILE A 549 -20.57 4.98 -4.20
C ILE A 549 -19.71 4.18 -5.15
N PHE A 550 -19.57 2.89 -4.91
CA PHE A 550 -18.77 1.95 -5.69
C PHE A 550 -19.52 0.59 -5.82
N PRO A 551 -19.28 -0.20 -6.87
CA PRO A 551 -18.68 0.14 -8.15
C PRO A 551 -19.73 0.59 -9.18
N PHE A 552 -19.26 1.30 -10.21
CA PHE A 552 -19.98 1.39 -11.48
C PHE A 552 -19.25 0.45 -12.46
N PRO A 553 -19.93 -0.60 -12.96
CA PRO A 553 -19.36 -1.54 -13.92
C PRO A 553 -19.12 -0.86 -15.29
N PHE A 554 -18.51 -1.59 -16.23
CA PHE A 554 -18.10 -1.07 -17.54
C PHE A 554 -19.22 -0.61 -18.46
N GLU A 555 -20.48 -0.95 -18.17
CA GLU A 555 -21.60 -0.73 -19.06
C GLU A 555 -22.05 0.73 -19.03
N LYS A 556 -22.01 1.40 -20.18
CA LYS A 556 -22.66 2.68 -20.40
C LYS A 556 -24.14 2.55 -20.02
N SER A 557 -24.68 3.62 -19.44
CA SER A 557 -26.06 3.69 -18.96
C SER A 557 -26.36 2.86 -17.68
N TYR A 558 -25.35 2.24 -17.07
CA TYR A 558 -25.59 1.63 -15.77
C TYR A 558 -25.91 2.71 -14.73
N THR A 559 -27.07 2.57 -14.11
CA THR A 559 -27.63 3.58 -13.20
C THR A 559 -27.69 3.03 -11.78
N ARG A 560 -27.24 3.82 -10.80
CA ARG A 560 -27.41 3.54 -9.39
C ARG A 560 -28.30 4.57 -8.73
N LYS A 561 -29.19 4.10 -7.85
CA LYS A 561 -30.13 4.94 -7.11
C LYS A 561 -29.70 5.03 -5.65
N THR A 562 -29.61 6.25 -5.14
CA THR A 562 -29.28 6.55 -3.76
C THR A 562 -30.05 7.76 -3.28
N GLY A 563 -30.01 8.04 -1.98
CA GLY A 563 -30.58 9.26 -1.45
C GLY A 563 -30.31 9.41 0.03
N PHE A 564 -30.45 10.64 0.50
CA PHE A 564 -30.30 11.00 1.91
C PHE A 564 -31.43 11.91 2.35
N GLN A 565 -31.74 11.88 3.65
CA GLN A 565 -32.78 12.70 4.24
C GLN A 565 -32.16 13.90 4.96
N ILE A 566 -32.70 15.09 4.70
CA ILE A 566 -32.29 16.34 5.33
C ILE A 566 -33.41 16.83 6.26
N MET A 567 -33.04 17.27 7.45
CA MET A 567 -33.90 17.97 8.41
C MET A 567 -33.42 19.43 8.51
N TYR A 568 -34.35 20.41 8.37
CA TYR A 568 -34.03 21.84 8.33
C TYR A 568 -35.23 22.69 8.78
N SER A 569 -35.01 23.95 9.20
CA SER A 569 -36.10 24.87 9.58
C SER A 569 -36.12 26.18 8.79
N GLN A 570 -35.06 26.51 8.07
CA GLN A 570 -34.96 27.75 7.28
C GLN A 570 -34.81 27.40 5.82
N SER A 571 -35.36 28.27 4.93
CA SER A 571 -35.16 28.14 3.47
C SER A 571 -33.68 28.35 3.13
N GLY A 572 -33.20 27.59 2.17
CA GLY A 572 -31.84 27.66 1.69
C GLY A 572 -31.63 26.82 0.44
N SER A 573 -30.41 26.77 -0.08
CA SER A 573 -30.07 25.92 -1.21
C SER A 573 -28.64 25.40 -1.09
N PHE A 574 -28.37 24.28 -1.73
CA PHE A 574 -27.01 23.73 -1.87
C PHE A 574 -26.85 23.08 -3.24
N THR A 575 -25.61 22.94 -3.67
CA THR A 575 -25.29 22.29 -4.95
C THR A 575 -24.65 20.93 -4.70
N ILE A 576 -25.15 19.90 -5.39
CA ILE A 576 -24.58 18.56 -5.38
C ILE A 576 -24.58 17.99 -6.79
N GLY A 577 -23.45 17.43 -7.25
CA GLY A 577 -23.32 16.89 -8.60
C GLY A 577 -23.65 17.92 -9.71
N GLY A 578 -23.40 19.20 -9.48
CA GLY A 578 -23.70 20.31 -10.41
C GLY A 578 -25.17 20.75 -10.41
N THR A 579 -26.04 20.13 -9.61
CA THR A 579 -27.48 20.48 -9.53
C THR A 579 -27.77 21.23 -8.23
N VAL A 580 -28.52 22.35 -8.35
CA VAL A 580 -28.98 23.12 -7.17
C VAL A 580 -30.22 22.44 -6.58
N VAL A 581 -30.18 22.17 -5.28
CA VAL A 581 -31.28 21.65 -4.48
C VAL A 581 -31.82 22.78 -3.61
N ASN A 582 -33.08 23.11 -3.73
CA ASN A 582 -33.75 24.13 -2.94
C ASN A 582 -34.45 23.49 -1.73
N LEU A 583 -34.23 24.05 -0.55
CA LEU A 583 -34.93 23.73 0.69
C LEU A 583 -35.89 24.88 0.99
N GLU A 584 -37.19 24.63 0.92
CA GLU A 584 -38.23 25.62 1.15
C GLU A 584 -38.83 25.40 2.53
N ALA A 585 -38.87 26.43 3.37
CA ALA A 585 -39.47 26.44 4.69
C ALA A 585 -40.53 27.54 4.76
N GLU A 586 -41.81 27.16 4.65
CA GLU A 586 -42.93 28.09 4.64
C GLU A 586 -43.23 28.65 6.04
N ASN A 587 -42.96 27.87 7.10
CA ASN A 587 -43.20 28.24 8.49
C ASN A 587 -41.87 28.55 9.21
N ALA A 588 -40.95 29.24 8.56
CA ALA A 588 -39.67 29.57 9.15
C ALA A 588 -39.78 30.61 10.27
N GLU A 589 -39.25 30.30 11.43
CA GLU A 589 -39.19 31.28 12.54
C GLU A 589 -38.10 32.33 12.25
N GLU A 590 -38.46 33.63 12.44
CA GLU A 590 -37.51 34.72 12.25
C GLU A 590 -36.70 35.02 13.53
N ARG A 591 -37.02 34.37 14.65
CA ARG A 591 -36.35 34.60 15.95
C ARG A 591 -35.15 33.62 16.12
N PRO A 592 -34.10 34.08 16.79
CA PRO A 592 -32.99 33.17 17.12
C PRO A 592 -33.43 31.99 17.98
N LEU A 593 -32.98 30.77 17.62
CA LEU A 593 -33.07 29.60 18.48
C LEU A 593 -31.85 29.59 19.41
N GLN A 594 -32.08 29.74 20.74
CA GLN A 594 -31.03 29.77 21.75
C GLN A 594 -31.00 28.47 22.54
N LEU A 595 -29.99 27.64 22.31
CA LEU A 595 -29.78 26.36 22.97
C LEU A 595 -28.53 26.38 23.86
N ASN A 596 -28.30 25.31 24.61
CA ASN A 596 -27.15 25.18 25.50
C ASN A 596 -25.82 25.35 24.75
N GLY A 597 -25.28 26.58 24.76
CA GLY A 597 -24.00 26.95 24.14
C GLY A 597 -23.99 27.00 22.61
N VAL A 598 -25.16 26.99 21.96
CA VAL A 598 -25.28 27.17 20.52
C VAL A 598 -26.53 27.95 20.17
N ASP A 599 -26.39 28.97 19.35
CA ASP A 599 -27.49 29.75 18.83
C ASP A 599 -27.61 29.60 17.32
N TYR A 600 -28.83 29.56 16.83
CA TYR A 600 -29.10 29.53 15.39
C TYR A 600 -29.82 30.82 15.00
N LEU A 601 -29.20 31.59 14.13
CA LEU A 601 -29.63 32.91 13.68
C LEU A 601 -30.26 32.85 12.30
N PRO A 602 -31.56 33.13 12.17
CA PRO A 602 -32.18 33.30 10.87
C PRO A 602 -31.57 34.49 10.08
N ALA A 603 -31.52 34.38 8.75
CA ALA A 603 -30.99 35.45 7.89
C ALA A 603 -31.72 36.81 8.09
N ALA A 604 -33.06 36.77 8.24
CA ALA A 604 -33.85 37.97 8.50
C ALA A 604 -33.46 38.66 9.79
N TYR A 605 -33.16 37.90 10.84
CA TYR A 605 -32.72 38.44 12.12
C TYR A 605 -31.35 39.10 12.04
N LYS A 606 -30.38 38.50 11.34
CA LYS A 606 -29.04 39.07 11.19
C LYS A 606 -29.04 40.46 10.56
N LYS A 607 -29.91 40.73 9.62
CA LYS A 607 -30.06 42.05 8.97
C LYS A 607 -30.46 43.18 9.93
N SER A 608 -31.07 42.86 11.09
CA SER A 608 -31.46 43.83 12.09
C SER A 608 -30.35 44.20 13.08
N LEU A 609 -29.22 43.50 13.04
CA LEU A 609 -28.12 43.66 13.97
C LEU A 609 -27.23 44.86 13.58
N PRO A 610 -26.55 45.50 14.56
CA PRO A 610 -25.63 46.59 14.31
C PRO A 610 -24.36 46.10 13.60
N LYS A 611 -23.83 46.93 12.68
CA LYS A 611 -22.59 46.62 11.96
C LYS A 611 -21.37 46.77 12.88
N ILE A 612 -20.39 45.93 12.66
CA ILE A 612 -19.07 45.99 13.30
C ILE A 612 -18.10 46.68 12.33
N GLU A 613 -17.33 47.66 12.85
CA GLU A 613 -16.23 48.26 12.11
C GLU A 613 -14.89 47.86 12.74
N ARG A 614 -14.07 47.14 11.99
CA ARG A 614 -12.71 46.75 12.38
C ARG A 614 -11.74 47.10 11.25
N THR A 615 -10.46 47.26 11.58
CA THR A 615 -9.40 47.53 10.60
C THR A 615 -8.59 46.28 10.27
N ALA A 616 -8.07 46.18 9.05
CA ALA A 616 -7.29 45.02 8.61
C ALA A 616 -5.92 44.93 9.30
N GLN A 617 -5.54 43.73 9.74
CA GLN A 617 -4.19 43.38 10.18
C GLN A 617 -3.65 42.30 9.21
N TYR A 618 -2.52 42.58 8.57
CA TYR A 618 -1.97 41.66 7.54
C TYR A 618 -0.98 40.67 8.14
N TYR A 619 -1.16 39.40 7.76
CA TYR A 619 -0.32 38.27 8.14
C TYR A 619 0.16 37.54 6.89
N PHE A 620 1.48 37.48 6.69
CA PHE A 620 2.10 36.75 5.58
C PHE A 620 2.62 35.43 6.09
N LEU A 621 2.12 34.33 5.50
CA LEU A 621 2.59 32.97 5.75
C LEU A 621 3.53 32.56 4.64
N ILE A 622 4.82 32.55 4.92
CA ILE A 622 5.88 32.27 3.97
C ILE A 622 6.18 30.78 4.00
N ASP A 623 6.09 30.09 2.86
CA ASP A 623 6.52 28.69 2.76
C ASP A 623 8.03 28.60 3.04
N ALA A 624 8.36 28.09 4.20
CA ALA A 624 9.70 27.89 4.71
C ALA A 624 10.09 26.40 4.79
N GLY A 625 9.17 25.52 4.40
CA GLY A 625 9.43 24.07 4.30
C GLY A 625 10.32 23.71 3.12
N ASP A 626 10.36 24.54 2.09
CA ASP A 626 11.32 24.47 0.98
C ASP A 626 12.34 25.60 1.11
N LYS A 627 13.55 25.25 1.51
CA LYS A 627 14.65 26.23 1.67
C LYS A 627 15.05 26.92 0.37
N SER A 628 14.87 26.26 -0.77
CA SER A 628 15.26 26.80 -2.07
C SER A 628 14.38 27.96 -2.51
N ALA A 629 13.08 27.91 -2.20
CA ALA A 629 12.12 28.94 -2.56
C ALA A 629 11.92 30.01 -1.45
N TYR A 630 12.36 29.74 -0.21
CA TYR A 630 12.08 30.60 0.94
C TYR A 630 12.46 32.06 0.75
N LYS A 631 13.67 32.32 0.26
CA LYS A 631 14.18 33.67 0.08
C LYS A 631 13.34 34.46 -0.93
N GLU A 632 13.02 33.86 -2.06
CA GLU A 632 12.20 34.49 -3.11
C GLU A 632 10.79 34.78 -2.60
N ASN A 633 10.18 33.85 -1.86
CA ASN A 633 8.87 34.01 -1.24
C ASN A 633 8.87 35.16 -0.21
N LEU A 634 9.90 35.28 0.62
CA LEU A 634 10.02 36.35 1.59
C LEU A 634 10.21 37.73 0.91
N GLU A 635 11.08 37.81 -0.10
CA GLU A 635 11.28 39.03 -0.88
C GLU A 635 9.99 39.49 -1.56
N LEU A 636 9.21 38.54 -2.12
CA LEU A 636 7.91 38.80 -2.74
C LEU A 636 6.89 39.40 -1.73
N ALA A 637 6.79 38.81 -0.54
CA ALA A 637 5.91 39.30 0.52
C ALA A 637 6.30 40.70 0.99
N VAL A 638 7.58 40.96 1.21
CA VAL A 638 8.11 42.28 1.61
C VAL A 638 7.86 43.31 0.50
N LYS A 639 8.05 42.94 -0.76
CA LYS A 639 7.76 43.80 -1.91
C LYS A 639 6.28 44.17 -1.98
N TYR A 640 5.36 43.22 -1.80
CA TYR A 640 3.93 43.48 -1.77
C TYR A 640 3.54 44.40 -0.62
N SER A 641 4.05 44.17 0.58
CA SER A 641 3.72 44.96 1.78
C SER A 641 4.17 46.43 1.61
N LYS A 642 5.33 46.67 1.02
CA LYS A 642 5.82 48.04 0.69
C LYS A 642 5.00 48.70 -0.40
N ASN A 643 4.64 47.97 -1.45
CA ASN A 643 3.86 48.51 -2.57
C ASN A 643 2.44 48.95 -2.13
N LYS A 644 1.84 48.23 -1.23
CA LYS A 644 0.52 48.53 -0.68
C LYS A 644 0.57 49.42 0.58
N ASN A 645 1.74 49.89 1.01
CA ASN A 645 1.94 50.70 2.24
C ASN A 645 1.21 50.12 3.45
N LEU A 646 1.35 48.78 3.67
CA LEU A 646 0.65 48.13 4.76
C LEU A 646 1.20 48.54 6.12
N GLU A 647 0.31 48.76 7.07
CA GLU A 647 0.66 49.14 8.44
C GLU A 647 1.05 47.91 9.26
N LYS A 648 2.32 47.84 9.70
CA LYS A 648 2.88 46.78 10.57
C LYS A 648 2.46 45.35 10.20
N PRO A 649 2.73 44.89 8.97
CA PRO A 649 2.46 43.52 8.58
C PRO A 649 3.35 42.54 9.38
N LEU A 650 2.82 41.35 9.68
CA LEU A 650 3.53 40.27 10.37
C LEU A 650 3.89 39.16 9.38
N PHE A 651 5.10 38.62 9.48
CA PHE A 651 5.63 37.59 8.60
C PHE A 651 5.94 36.32 9.41
N TYR A 652 5.36 35.20 9.02
CA TYR A 652 5.59 33.90 9.64
C TYR A 652 6.31 32.98 8.64
N GLY A 653 7.41 32.36 9.04
CA GLY A 653 7.98 31.22 8.33
C GLY A 653 7.22 29.96 8.73
N VAL A 654 6.64 29.26 7.77
CA VAL A 654 5.75 28.12 7.99
C VAL A 654 6.26 26.89 7.26
N SER A 655 6.38 25.78 8.01
CA SER A 655 6.56 24.43 7.50
C SER A 655 5.51 23.53 8.15
N TYR A 656 5.88 22.39 8.74
CA TYR A 656 5.02 21.73 9.74
C TYR A 656 5.13 22.41 11.13
N GLN A 657 6.04 23.36 11.30
CA GLN A 657 6.12 24.29 12.44
C GLN A 657 6.06 25.72 11.90
N SER A 658 5.64 26.65 12.74
CA SER A 658 5.58 28.07 12.40
C SER A 658 6.41 28.91 13.37
N LYS A 659 6.99 29.99 12.86
CA LYS A 659 7.72 30.97 13.65
C LYS A 659 7.60 32.38 13.06
N LEU A 660 7.38 33.37 13.92
CA LEU A 660 7.42 34.79 13.52
C LEU A 660 8.85 35.15 13.06
N ILE A 661 8.99 35.72 11.88
CA ILE A 661 10.28 36.11 11.29
C ILE A 661 10.72 37.43 11.94
N GLY A 662 11.80 37.38 12.72
CA GLY A 662 12.37 38.55 13.37
C GLY A 662 13.30 39.37 12.46
N ASP A 663 14.05 38.71 11.61
CA ASP A 663 14.95 39.36 10.64
C ASP A 663 14.54 39.02 9.20
N LEU A 664 13.96 40.02 8.52
CA LEU A 664 13.51 39.91 7.14
C LEU A 664 14.66 39.80 6.11
N ASN A 665 15.92 39.95 6.54
CA ASN A 665 17.10 39.78 5.69
C ASN A 665 17.73 38.41 5.85
N SER A 666 17.23 37.56 6.74
CA SER A 666 17.78 36.21 6.96
C SER A 666 17.59 35.34 5.72
N PRO A 667 18.66 34.75 5.16
CA PRO A 667 18.57 33.90 3.96
C PRO A 667 18.01 32.50 4.28
N GLU A 668 17.98 32.10 5.53
CA GLU A 668 17.57 30.76 5.98
C GLU A 668 16.37 30.79 6.91
N PRO A 669 15.41 29.86 6.74
CA PRO A 669 14.27 29.76 7.62
C PRO A 669 14.67 29.18 8.99
N GLU A 670 14.05 29.68 10.07
CA GLU A 670 14.25 29.17 11.42
C GLU A 670 13.32 27.96 11.74
N VAL A 671 12.62 27.43 10.77
CA VAL A 671 11.74 26.27 10.88
C VAL A 671 12.34 25.07 10.13
N PRO A 672 11.99 23.82 10.51
CA PRO A 672 12.50 22.63 9.84
C PRO A 672 11.93 22.47 8.42
N GLU A 673 12.61 21.70 7.57
CA GLU A 673 12.09 21.28 6.28
C GLU A 673 10.81 20.43 6.43
N GLY A 674 9.86 20.56 5.50
CA GLY A 674 8.60 19.83 5.50
C GLY A 674 7.57 20.42 4.57
N GLY A 675 6.29 20.14 4.80
CA GLY A 675 5.18 20.71 4.03
C GLY A 675 4.84 22.14 4.47
N PHE A 676 3.84 22.71 3.83
CA PHE A 676 3.30 24.02 4.15
C PHE A 676 1.99 23.85 4.93
N ASN A 677 2.10 23.57 6.25
CA ASN A 677 0.95 23.35 7.12
C ASN A 677 0.52 24.65 7.81
N THR A 678 -0.39 25.36 7.16
CA THR A 678 -0.85 26.68 7.60
C THR A 678 -1.98 26.65 8.61
N GLU A 679 -2.69 25.51 8.79
CA GLU A 679 -3.89 25.43 9.65
C GLU A 679 -3.60 25.86 11.08
N TYR A 680 -2.53 25.37 11.71
CA TYR A 680 -2.17 25.72 13.07
C TYR A 680 -1.71 27.18 13.23
N THR A 681 -0.98 27.69 12.23
CA THR A 681 -0.56 29.09 12.22
C THR A 681 -1.77 30.02 12.12
N VAL A 682 -2.75 29.67 11.30
CA VAL A 682 -4.00 30.42 11.17
C VAL A 682 -4.80 30.38 12.48
N GLU A 683 -4.89 29.21 13.14
CA GLU A 683 -5.56 29.08 14.45
C GLU A 683 -4.87 29.95 15.52
N GLU A 684 -3.55 30.00 15.57
CA GLU A 684 -2.76 30.87 16.43
C GLU A 684 -3.03 32.36 16.14
N ILE A 685 -3.00 32.73 14.85
CA ILE A 685 -3.29 34.10 14.42
C ILE A 685 -4.72 34.52 14.86
N LEU A 686 -5.73 33.70 14.55
CA LEU A 686 -7.12 34.01 14.87
C LEU A 686 -7.36 34.16 16.38
N SER A 687 -6.61 33.44 17.20
CA SER A 687 -6.66 33.55 18.65
C SER A 687 -5.95 34.79 19.23
N SER A 688 -5.04 35.41 18.45
CA SER A 688 -4.16 36.48 18.91
C SER A 688 -4.39 37.85 18.23
N VAL A 689 -5.44 37.97 17.40
CA VAL A 689 -5.76 39.21 16.70
C VAL A 689 -6.07 40.35 17.69
N PRO A 690 -5.44 41.52 17.57
CA PRO A 690 -5.70 42.63 18.44
C PRO A 690 -7.16 43.12 18.37
N GLN A 691 -7.69 43.63 19.50
CA GLN A 691 -9.05 44.16 19.56
C GLN A 691 -9.24 45.29 18.52
N GLY A 692 -10.38 45.33 17.85
CA GLY A 692 -10.71 46.32 16.81
C GLY A 692 -10.05 46.05 15.47
N LYS A 693 -9.40 44.89 15.31
CA LYS A 693 -8.81 44.44 14.04
C LYS A 693 -9.40 43.12 13.54
N PHE A 694 -9.29 42.87 12.24
CA PHE A 694 -9.56 41.56 11.63
C PHE A 694 -8.35 41.08 10.83
N PRO A 695 -8.05 39.79 10.79
CA PRO A 695 -6.85 39.26 10.11
C PRO A 695 -7.05 39.15 8.60
N VAL A 696 -6.05 39.59 7.83
CA VAL A 696 -5.93 39.32 6.41
C VAL A 696 -4.77 38.35 6.23
N ILE A 697 -5.05 37.13 5.87
CA ILE A 697 -4.05 36.05 5.75
C ILE A 697 -3.63 35.89 4.30
N ILE A 698 -2.33 36.05 4.04
CA ILE A 698 -1.71 35.96 2.71
C ILE A 698 -0.66 34.86 2.72
N MET A 699 -0.89 33.81 1.96
CA MET A 699 0.03 32.71 1.76
C MET A 699 1.00 33.04 0.63
N VAL A 700 2.28 32.78 0.84
CA VAL A 700 3.35 33.02 -0.12
C VAL A 700 4.11 31.73 -0.34
N THR A 701 3.79 31.06 -1.42
CA THR A 701 4.41 29.81 -1.87
C THR A 701 4.40 29.75 -3.40
N ASP A 702 5.41 29.16 -3.96
CA ASP A 702 5.50 28.86 -5.38
C ASP A 702 4.60 27.65 -5.76
N ASN A 703 4.29 26.78 -4.79
CA ASN A 703 3.53 25.56 -5.02
C ASN A 703 2.45 25.32 -3.96
N MET A 704 1.19 25.68 -4.26
CA MET A 704 0.03 25.47 -3.37
C MET A 704 -0.27 23.99 -3.11
N ASN A 705 0.24 23.06 -3.95
CA ASN A 705 0.04 21.63 -3.70
C ASN A 705 0.74 21.16 -2.41
N ARG A 706 1.70 21.94 -1.90
CA ARG A 706 2.36 21.70 -0.59
C ARG A 706 1.49 22.12 0.59
N ALA A 707 0.51 23.00 0.37
CA ALA A 707 -0.39 23.46 1.41
C ALA A 707 -1.36 22.36 1.86
N VAL A 708 -1.56 22.26 3.16
CA VAL A 708 -2.58 21.37 3.74
C VAL A 708 -3.92 22.10 3.70
N GLU A 709 -4.97 21.43 3.24
CA GLU A 709 -6.33 21.97 3.25
C GLU A 709 -6.80 22.22 4.69
N PHE A 710 -7.58 23.30 4.89
CA PHE A 710 -8.19 23.58 6.17
C PHE A 710 -9.34 22.59 6.47
N GLU A 711 -9.20 21.83 7.52
CA GLU A 711 -10.25 20.91 8.00
C GLU A 711 -11.16 21.59 9.04
N LYS A 712 -10.58 22.51 9.84
CA LYS A 712 -11.28 23.27 10.87
C LYS A 712 -11.83 24.59 10.32
N THR A 713 -12.78 24.52 9.42
CA THR A 713 -13.33 25.71 8.73
C THR A 713 -14.09 26.62 9.67
N GLN A 714 -14.66 26.10 10.75
CA GLN A 714 -15.43 26.86 11.73
C GLN A 714 -14.58 27.87 12.51
N MET A 715 -13.25 27.66 12.59
CA MET A 715 -12.36 28.58 13.31
C MET A 715 -12.31 29.97 12.69
N ALA A 716 -12.53 30.12 11.40
CA ALA A 716 -12.51 31.41 10.70
C ALA A 716 -13.79 32.22 10.89
N ARG A 717 -14.88 31.65 11.42
CA ARG A 717 -16.17 32.34 11.63
C ARG A 717 -16.15 33.45 12.64
N VAL A 718 -15.15 33.49 13.53
CA VAL A 718 -14.99 34.58 14.52
C VAL A 718 -14.63 35.92 13.86
N PHE A 719 -14.15 35.89 12.62
CA PHE A 719 -13.83 37.06 11.81
C PHE A 719 -14.51 37.00 10.45
N PRO A 720 -15.81 37.27 10.32
CA PRO A 720 -16.55 37.21 9.06
C PRO A 720 -15.94 38.04 7.95
N GLU A 721 -15.30 39.19 8.27
CA GLU A 721 -14.58 40.06 7.32
C GLU A 721 -13.45 39.31 6.62
N SER A 722 -12.87 38.28 7.29
CA SER A 722 -11.75 37.47 6.80
C SER A 722 -12.21 36.11 6.26
N ARG A 723 -13.35 36.05 5.63
CA ARG A 723 -13.84 34.82 5.01
C ARG A 723 -12.87 34.22 4.01
N TYR A 724 -12.04 35.08 3.39
CA TYR A 724 -11.07 34.67 2.38
C TYR A 724 -9.64 34.77 2.90
N TYR A 725 -8.83 33.76 2.59
CA TYR A 725 -7.38 33.85 2.61
C TYR A 725 -6.85 33.93 1.18
N TYR A 726 -5.62 34.37 1.03
CA TYR A 726 -5.10 34.74 -0.28
C TYR A 726 -3.78 34.02 -0.58
N ARG A 727 -3.58 33.66 -1.85
CA ARG A 727 -2.25 33.37 -2.38
C ARG A 727 -1.69 34.59 -3.09
N LEU A 728 -0.47 34.97 -2.75
CA LEU A 728 0.25 36.03 -3.44
C LEU A 728 0.97 35.50 -4.69
N ASN A 729 0.70 36.10 -5.84
CA ASN A 729 1.38 35.77 -7.10
C ASN A 729 2.62 36.65 -7.32
N SER A 730 3.53 36.19 -8.20
CA SER A 730 4.76 36.93 -8.59
C SER A 730 4.49 38.30 -9.20
N ASP A 731 3.32 38.52 -9.79
CA ASP A 731 2.87 39.81 -10.35
C ASP A 731 2.19 40.71 -9.28
N LEU A 732 2.28 40.36 -8.01
CA LEU A 732 1.68 41.08 -6.88
C LEU A 732 0.13 41.07 -6.84
N SER A 733 -0.52 40.21 -7.58
CA SER A 733 -1.95 39.98 -7.48
C SER A 733 -2.26 38.89 -6.43
N LEU A 734 -3.50 38.85 -6.01
CA LEU A 734 -4.02 37.92 -5.04
C LEU A 734 -4.99 36.94 -5.69
N ILE A 735 -4.92 35.66 -5.31
CA ILE A 735 -5.96 34.67 -5.59
C ILE A 735 -6.68 34.39 -4.28
N PRO A 736 -7.98 34.74 -4.16
CA PRO A 736 -8.75 34.46 -2.96
C PRO A 736 -9.19 32.99 -2.90
N TYR A 737 -9.13 32.41 -1.71
CA TYR A 737 -9.64 31.08 -1.36
C TYR A 737 -10.67 31.24 -0.25
N ASP A 738 -11.84 30.63 -0.38
CA ASP A 738 -12.88 30.66 0.64
C ASP A 738 -12.53 29.67 1.76
N PHE A 739 -12.44 30.13 3.02
CA PHE A 739 -12.18 29.27 4.19
C PHE A 739 -13.23 28.18 4.40
N TYR A 740 -14.48 28.41 3.96
CA TYR A 740 -15.59 27.51 4.25
C TYR A 740 -15.75 26.42 3.18
N SER A 741 -15.62 26.81 1.90
CA SER A 741 -15.82 25.89 0.78
C SER A 741 -14.52 25.40 0.15
N ASN A 742 -13.38 26.04 0.42
CA ASN A 742 -12.11 25.89 -0.30
C ASN A 742 -12.19 26.24 -1.79
N ASP A 743 -13.26 26.98 -2.20
CA ASP A 743 -13.39 27.46 -3.57
C ASP A 743 -12.34 28.51 -3.87
N ILE A 744 -11.84 28.47 -5.10
CA ILE A 744 -10.87 29.41 -5.63
C ILE A 744 -11.62 30.46 -6.46
N LEU A 745 -11.48 31.72 -6.08
CA LEU A 745 -12.10 32.83 -6.77
C LEU A 745 -11.17 33.40 -7.87
N ALA A 746 -11.75 34.26 -8.70
CA ALA A 746 -11.00 34.97 -9.70
C ALA A 746 -9.91 35.86 -9.08
N LYS A 747 -8.78 36.00 -9.77
CA LYS A 747 -7.64 36.84 -9.39
C LYS A 747 -8.08 38.30 -9.16
N THR A 748 -7.59 38.91 -8.10
CA THR A 748 -7.89 40.29 -7.71
C THR A 748 -6.63 41.06 -7.31
N ASN A 749 -6.71 42.39 -7.26
CA ASN A 749 -5.64 43.24 -6.72
C ASN A 749 -5.97 43.81 -5.34
N GLU A 750 -7.18 43.54 -4.83
CA GLU A 750 -7.68 44.07 -3.56
C GLU A 750 -8.21 42.93 -2.69
N ILE A 751 -8.21 43.11 -1.39
CA ILE A 751 -8.83 42.17 -0.44
C ILE A 751 -10.36 42.29 -0.54
N ILE A 752 -11.04 41.15 -0.42
CA ILE A 752 -12.49 41.07 -0.33
C ILE A 752 -12.86 41.09 1.15
N THR A 753 -13.66 42.04 1.57
CA THR A 753 -14.10 42.21 2.95
C THR A 753 -15.60 42.01 3.02
N ASN A 754 -16.06 41.09 3.84
CA ASN A 754 -17.48 40.88 4.09
C ASN A 754 -17.99 41.79 5.22
N THR A 755 -19.29 42.05 5.23
CA THR A 755 -19.93 42.82 6.32
C THR A 755 -20.14 41.95 7.54
N ALA A 756 -19.64 42.39 8.70
CA ALA A 756 -19.88 41.76 9.98
C ALA A 756 -20.90 42.56 10.79
N VAL A 757 -21.76 41.83 11.50
CA VAL A 757 -22.75 42.43 12.46
C VAL A 757 -22.52 41.83 13.85
N ASP A 758 -22.92 42.62 14.87
CA ASP A 758 -22.74 42.22 16.27
C ASP A 758 -23.93 41.43 16.81
N TYR A 759 -23.70 40.21 17.19
CA TYR A 759 -24.66 39.42 17.95
C TYR A 759 -24.13 39.17 19.36
N ASN A 760 -24.58 40.00 20.32
CA ASN A 760 -24.19 39.87 21.72
C ASN A 760 -22.66 39.79 21.96
N GLY A 761 -21.90 40.62 21.27
CA GLY A 761 -20.43 40.62 21.35
C GLY A 761 -19.72 39.59 20.43
N THR A 762 -20.47 38.82 19.71
CA THR A 762 -19.94 37.89 18.70
C THR A 762 -20.19 38.42 17.30
N ALA A 763 -19.14 38.50 16.48
CA ALA A 763 -19.28 38.91 15.11
C ALA A 763 -19.89 37.78 14.27
N VAL A 764 -20.87 38.08 13.45
CA VAL A 764 -21.50 37.15 12.48
C VAL A 764 -21.55 37.78 11.10
N GLU A 765 -21.58 36.96 10.05
CA GLU A 765 -21.58 37.43 8.66
C GLU A 765 -22.97 37.88 8.21
N ASP A 766 -23.10 39.07 7.61
CA ASP A 766 -24.35 39.54 6.98
C ASP A 766 -24.38 39.15 5.50
N ASP A 767 -24.48 37.86 5.24
CA ASP A 767 -24.47 37.25 3.91
C ASP A 767 -25.86 36.86 3.35
N GLY A 768 -26.91 37.19 4.11
CA GLY A 768 -28.30 36.84 3.79
C GLY A 768 -28.63 35.37 4.00
N LYS A 769 -27.78 34.60 4.69
CA LYS A 769 -28.00 33.20 5.07
C LYS A 769 -28.17 33.06 6.58
N SER A 770 -28.78 31.96 7.00
CA SER A 770 -28.82 31.60 8.41
C SER A 770 -27.46 31.11 8.88
N GLU A 771 -27.17 31.28 10.17
CA GLU A 771 -25.86 30.96 10.74
C GLU A 771 -25.94 30.30 12.11
N ILE A 772 -25.03 29.34 12.37
CA ILE A 772 -24.86 28.74 13.70
C ILE A 772 -23.73 29.47 14.44
N VAL A 773 -24.03 29.97 15.62
CA VAL A 773 -23.07 30.66 16.53
C VAL A 773 -22.79 29.76 17.73
N TYR A 774 -21.53 29.38 17.92
CA TYR A 774 -21.11 28.61 19.09
C TYR A 774 -20.66 29.53 20.22
N ARG A 775 -21.16 29.27 21.45
CA ARG A 775 -20.81 30.03 22.64
C ARG A 775 -20.12 29.15 23.68
N GLU A 776 -19.18 29.71 24.42
CA GLU A 776 -18.50 29.02 25.52
C GLU A 776 -19.44 28.84 26.75
N SER A 777 -20.35 29.79 27.01
CA SER A 777 -21.26 29.69 28.14
C SER A 777 -22.39 28.69 27.90
N SER A 778 -22.70 27.89 28.91
CA SER A 778 -23.82 26.95 28.92
C SER A 778 -25.20 27.58 29.16
N SER A 779 -25.35 28.89 28.88
CA SER A 779 -26.63 29.56 28.94
C SER A 779 -27.48 29.21 27.73
N GLY A 780 -28.69 28.80 27.96
CA GLY A 780 -29.65 28.44 26.92
C GLY A 780 -30.53 27.25 27.30
N LYS A 781 -31.58 27.03 26.53
CA LYS A 781 -32.54 25.94 26.69
C LYS A 781 -31.91 24.59 26.39
N GLN A 782 -32.27 23.58 27.17
CA GLN A 782 -31.94 22.18 26.80
C GLN A 782 -32.76 21.76 25.58
N PRO A 783 -32.23 20.93 24.69
CA PRO A 783 -32.96 20.43 23.54
C PRO A 783 -34.25 19.68 23.95
N SER A 784 -35.36 20.05 23.36
CA SER A 784 -36.66 19.41 23.59
C SER A 784 -37.10 18.42 22.53
N ASN A 785 -36.42 18.43 21.38
CA ASN A 785 -36.69 17.54 20.22
C ASN A 785 -35.39 17.18 19.50
N ASP A 786 -35.49 16.30 18.51
CA ASP A 786 -34.31 15.80 17.76
C ASP A 786 -33.65 16.88 16.87
N TYR A 787 -34.42 17.87 16.39
CA TYR A 787 -33.84 18.96 15.61
C TYR A 787 -32.98 19.87 16.50
N GLU A 788 -33.48 20.27 17.66
CA GLU A 788 -32.71 21.04 18.65
C GLU A 788 -31.47 20.25 19.14
N ALA A 789 -31.64 18.93 19.35
CA ALA A 789 -30.56 18.07 19.76
C ALA A 789 -29.43 17.98 18.68
N ALA A 790 -29.74 18.10 17.41
CA ALA A 790 -28.76 18.08 16.33
C ALA A 790 -27.75 19.23 16.43
N PHE A 791 -28.18 20.45 16.82
CA PHE A 791 -27.28 21.57 17.03
C PHE A 791 -26.29 21.31 18.17
N VAL A 792 -26.77 20.79 19.29
CA VAL A 792 -25.93 20.51 20.46
C VAL A 792 -24.97 19.35 20.18
N LEU A 793 -25.41 18.32 19.48
CA LEU A 793 -24.58 17.20 19.05
C LEU A 793 -23.48 17.67 18.12
N GLN A 794 -23.81 18.49 17.12
CA GLN A 794 -22.82 19.01 16.16
C GLN A 794 -21.79 19.89 16.87
N LYS A 795 -22.19 20.82 17.72
CA LYS A 795 -21.29 21.61 18.56
C LYS A 795 -20.33 20.73 19.35
N ASN A 796 -20.91 19.78 20.09
CA ASN A 796 -20.10 18.90 20.95
C ASN A 796 -19.14 18.02 20.12
N ALA A 797 -19.54 17.56 18.94
CA ALA A 797 -18.69 16.82 18.05
C ALA A 797 -17.50 17.64 17.51
N LEU A 798 -17.71 18.97 17.30
CA LEU A 798 -16.66 19.89 16.84
C LEU A 798 -15.68 20.27 17.96
N GLN A 799 -16.18 20.47 19.18
CA GLN A 799 -15.39 21.03 20.29
C GLN A 799 -14.72 19.99 21.19
N ASN A 800 -15.33 18.80 21.37
CA ASN A 800 -14.79 17.79 22.28
C ASN A 800 -13.72 16.93 21.60
N THR A 801 -12.50 17.01 22.09
CA THR A 801 -11.37 16.18 21.66
C THR A 801 -11.11 14.99 22.59
N GLU A 802 -11.74 14.96 23.78
CA GLU A 802 -11.53 13.89 24.75
C GLU A 802 -12.16 12.55 24.27
N PRO A 803 -11.41 11.43 24.19
CA PRO A 803 -11.89 10.16 23.63
C PRO A 803 -13.14 9.59 24.29
N LYS A 804 -13.30 9.76 25.62
CA LYS A 804 -14.49 9.26 26.33
C LYS A 804 -15.74 10.06 25.98
N ALA A 805 -15.62 11.41 25.92
CA ALA A 805 -16.70 12.30 25.53
C ALA A 805 -17.11 12.02 24.07
N GLN A 806 -16.15 11.87 23.15
CA GLN A 806 -16.43 11.51 21.77
C GLN A 806 -17.19 10.20 21.64
N THR A 807 -16.82 9.17 22.42
CA THR A 807 -17.53 7.88 22.40
C THR A 807 -19.00 8.01 22.83
N ALA A 808 -19.27 8.84 23.84
CA ALA A 808 -20.65 9.09 24.29
C ALA A 808 -21.45 9.84 23.21
N LEU A 809 -20.86 10.87 22.60
CA LEU A 809 -21.46 11.66 21.51
C LEU A 809 -21.77 10.81 20.28
N ILE A 810 -20.85 9.91 19.89
CA ILE A 810 -21.08 8.98 18.76
C ILE A 810 -22.30 8.09 19.05
N LYS A 811 -22.40 7.54 20.26
CA LYS A 811 -23.55 6.68 20.64
C LYS A 811 -24.86 7.46 20.61
N GLU A 812 -24.89 8.69 21.12
CA GLU A 812 -26.07 9.55 21.11
C GLU A 812 -26.48 9.90 19.67
N ALA A 813 -25.51 10.31 18.83
CA ALA A 813 -25.74 10.58 17.42
C ALA A 813 -26.31 9.36 16.66
N MET A 814 -25.80 8.17 16.97
CA MET A 814 -26.31 6.92 16.39
C MET A 814 -27.76 6.62 16.83
N GLN A 815 -28.09 6.83 18.11
CA GLN A 815 -29.44 6.61 18.64
C GLN A 815 -30.47 7.57 17.99
N LYS A 816 -30.09 8.85 17.84
CA LYS A 816 -30.94 9.89 17.23
C LYS A 816 -30.88 9.90 15.70
N ARG A 817 -29.98 9.10 15.10
CA ARG A 817 -29.72 9.07 13.65
C ARG A 817 -29.39 10.45 13.08
N ILE A 818 -28.56 11.21 13.74
CA ILE A 818 -28.09 12.53 13.30
C ILE A 818 -26.65 12.42 12.88
N LEU A 819 -26.35 12.71 11.61
CA LEU A 819 -24.99 12.70 11.10
C LEU A 819 -24.17 13.83 11.71
N THR A 820 -23.05 13.50 12.32
CA THR A 820 -22.11 14.45 12.91
C THR A 820 -20.69 14.25 12.31
N LYS A 821 -19.77 15.14 12.62
CA LYS A 821 -18.35 15.03 12.21
C LYS A 821 -17.72 13.67 12.56
N ASN A 822 -18.19 13.02 13.64
CA ASN A 822 -17.61 11.78 14.16
C ASN A 822 -18.38 10.52 13.71
N THR A 823 -19.47 10.65 12.96
CA THR A 823 -20.30 9.55 12.49
C THR A 823 -20.37 9.50 10.96
N ALA A 824 -20.80 8.36 10.42
CA ALA A 824 -21.06 8.15 9.01
C ALA A 824 -22.26 7.23 8.81
N PHE A 825 -22.96 7.37 7.68
CA PHE A 825 -23.85 6.33 7.17
C PHE A 825 -23.12 5.50 6.14
N ILE A 826 -23.24 4.19 6.25
CA ILE A 826 -22.67 3.24 5.28
C ILE A 826 -23.71 2.19 4.90
N VAL A 827 -23.79 1.86 3.60
CA VAL A 827 -24.54 0.73 3.09
C VAL A 827 -23.56 -0.35 2.65
N MET A 828 -23.89 -1.60 2.94
CA MET A 828 -23.10 -2.77 2.60
C MET A 828 -23.96 -3.86 1.98
N GLU A 829 -23.33 -4.72 1.17
CA GLU A 829 -24.04 -5.74 0.41
C GLU A 829 -24.32 -7.00 1.24
N THR A 830 -23.35 -7.45 2.05
CA THR A 830 -23.41 -8.75 2.74
C THR A 830 -23.39 -8.64 4.26
N LYS A 831 -23.89 -9.70 4.94
CA LYS A 831 -23.87 -9.79 6.40
C LYS A 831 -22.44 -9.85 6.97
N GLU A 832 -21.52 -10.51 6.28
CA GLU A 832 -20.11 -10.59 6.70
C GLU A 832 -19.45 -9.21 6.74
N GLN A 833 -19.82 -8.31 5.82
CA GLN A 833 -19.37 -6.93 5.83
C GLN A 833 -19.96 -6.15 7.02
N GLU A 834 -21.26 -6.40 7.34
CA GLU A 834 -21.90 -5.82 8.51
C GLU A 834 -21.25 -6.30 9.82
N GLU A 835 -20.92 -7.58 9.94
CA GLU A 835 -20.21 -8.14 11.09
C GLU A 835 -18.81 -7.53 11.23
N MET A 836 -18.09 -7.35 10.12
CA MET A 836 -16.79 -6.65 10.11
C MET A 836 -16.92 -5.20 10.59
N LEU A 837 -17.93 -4.48 10.12
CA LEU A 837 -18.19 -3.11 10.55
C LEU A 837 -18.49 -3.04 12.05
N LEU A 838 -19.35 -3.92 12.56
CA LEU A 838 -19.69 -3.98 13.99
C LEU A 838 -18.45 -4.28 14.85
N ALA A 839 -17.58 -5.18 14.40
CA ALA A 839 -16.33 -5.47 15.09
C ALA A 839 -15.38 -4.26 15.12
N LEU A 840 -15.27 -3.50 14.01
CA LEU A 840 -14.50 -2.25 13.95
C LEU A 840 -15.11 -1.18 14.86
N GLN A 841 -16.42 -1.01 14.82
CA GLN A 841 -17.15 -0.08 15.67
C GLN A 841 -16.95 -0.39 17.16
N GLU A 842 -17.09 -1.64 17.56
CA GLU A 842 -16.87 -2.06 18.95
C GLU A 842 -15.44 -1.73 19.41
N LYS A 843 -14.47 -1.95 18.53
CA LYS A 843 -13.07 -1.60 18.79
C LYS A 843 -12.87 -0.12 19.05
N PHE A 844 -13.45 0.75 18.23
CA PHE A 844 -13.30 2.19 18.37
C PHE A 844 -14.11 2.74 19.58
N LEU A 845 -15.32 2.24 19.81
CA LEU A 845 -16.17 2.68 20.92
C LEU A 845 -15.69 2.21 22.30
N LYS A 846 -14.94 1.11 22.39
CA LYS A 846 -14.36 0.65 23.66
C LYS A 846 -13.13 1.45 24.10
N GLY A 847 -12.64 2.36 23.28
CA GLY A 847 -11.49 3.23 23.61
C GLY A 847 -10.19 2.46 23.92
N LYS A 848 -10.16 1.20 23.60
CA LYS A 848 -9.02 0.35 23.84
C LYS A 848 -8.08 0.45 22.65
N SER A 849 -7.01 1.19 22.81
CA SER A 849 -5.69 0.90 22.23
C SER A 849 -5.19 -0.48 22.73
N GLU A 850 -6.06 -1.43 23.01
CA GLU A 850 -5.67 -2.76 23.42
C GLU A 850 -5.51 -3.65 22.18
N LYS A 851 -4.36 -4.31 22.15
CA LYS A 851 -3.94 -5.43 21.34
C LYS A 851 -5.14 -6.19 20.78
N THR A 852 -5.59 -5.85 19.58
CA THR A 852 -6.50 -6.73 18.86
C THR A 852 -5.75 -8.01 18.56
N PRO A 853 -6.29 -9.19 18.90
CA PRO A 853 -5.79 -10.40 18.28
C PRO A 853 -6.04 -10.21 16.77
N SER A 854 -4.97 -9.99 16.01
CA SER A 854 -5.06 -10.06 14.57
C SER A 854 -5.42 -11.50 14.23
N VAL A 855 -6.59 -11.72 13.69
CA VAL A 855 -7.01 -13.04 13.18
C VAL A 855 -5.98 -13.57 12.16
N MET A 856 -5.17 -12.68 11.56
CA MET A 856 -4.07 -13.05 10.65
C MET A 856 -2.70 -13.27 11.30
N MET A 857 -2.45 -12.76 12.52
CA MET A 857 -1.12 -12.89 13.17
C MET A 857 -0.94 -14.16 14.00
N SER A 858 -2.03 -14.87 14.36
CA SER A 858 -1.91 -16.07 15.20
C SER A 858 -1.11 -17.18 14.53
N GLU A 859 -1.18 -17.31 13.20
CA GLU A 859 -0.50 -18.42 12.50
C GLU A 859 0.94 -18.08 12.08
N ALA A 860 1.23 -16.88 11.59
CA ALA A 860 2.59 -16.53 11.15
C ALA A 860 3.55 -16.29 12.32
N GLY A 861 3.08 -15.69 13.41
CA GLY A 861 3.86 -15.51 14.63
C GLY A 861 4.19 -16.84 15.31
N TRP A 862 3.20 -17.75 15.41
CA TRP A 862 3.38 -19.10 15.94
C TRP A 862 4.31 -19.95 15.07
N LEU A 863 4.21 -19.84 13.73
CA LEU A 863 5.09 -20.56 12.80
C LEU A 863 6.54 -20.07 12.88
N ALA A 864 6.77 -18.75 12.97
CA ALA A 864 8.10 -18.19 13.15
C ALA A 864 8.70 -18.60 14.52
N THR A 865 7.90 -18.53 15.59
CA THR A 865 8.31 -18.96 16.93
C THR A 865 8.52 -20.47 16.98
N ALA A 866 7.61 -21.25 16.38
CA ALA A 866 7.74 -22.71 16.28
C ALA A 866 8.95 -23.10 15.42
N ALA A 867 9.25 -22.39 14.33
CA ALA A 867 10.43 -22.63 13.50
C ALA A 867 11.73 -22.36 14.30
N VAL A 868 11.79 -21.26 15.06
CA VAL A 868 12.93 -20.97 15.94
C VAL A 868 13.06 -22.02 17.02
N ILE A 869 11.96 -22.43 17.67
CA ILE A 869 11.94 -23.49 18.68
C ILE A 869 12.35 -24.83 18.06
N LEU A 870 11.85 -25.18 16.88
CA LEU A 870 12.23 -26.40 16.16
C LEU A 870 13.70 -26.40 15.76
N ILE A 871 14.25 -25.27 15.32
CA ILE A 871 15.68 -25.11 15.01
C ILE A 871 16.51 -25.31 16.28
N VAL A 872 16.11 -24.69 17.40
CA VAL A 872 16.79 -24.84 18.70
C VAL A 872 16.69 -26.29 19.20
N LEU A 873 15.51 -26.91 19.10
CA LEU A 873 15.32 -28.31 19.46
C LEU A 873 16.08 -29.27 18.55
N PHE A 874 16.12 -29.01 17.25
CA PHE A 874 16.87 -29.80 16.28
C PHE A 874 18.38 -29.68 16.49
N LEU A 875 18.88 -28.47 16.73
CA LEU A 875 20.27 -28.21 17.08
C LEU A 875 20.59 -28.90 18.44
N ARG A 876 19.69 -28.83 19.43
CA ARG A 876 19.84 -29.52 20.72
C ARG A 876 19.86 -31.03 20.55
N LYS A 877 18.92 -31.65 19.81
CA LYS A 877 18.86 -33.09 19.55
C LYS A 877 20.08 -33.59 18.82
N ARG A 878 20.57 -32.85 17.81
CA ARG A 878 21.80 -33.18 17.08
C ARG A 878 23.06 -32.92 17.93
N TYR A 879 23.01 -31.88 18.76
CA TYR A 879 24.06 -31.62 19.73
C TYR A 879 24.20 -32.79 20.73
N MET A 880 23.10 -33.32 21.27
CA MET A 880 23.07 -34.50 22.15
C MET A 880 23.58 -35.76 21.44
N LYS A 881 23.17 -35.94 20.14
CA LYS A 881 23.64 -37.08 19.33
C LYS A 881 25.13 -37.00 18.91
N ILE A 882 25.76 -35.85 19.06
CA ILE A 882 27.20 -35.65 18.87
C ILE A 882 27.95 -35.93 20.20
N LYS A 883 27.22 -35.93 21.33
CA LYS A 883 27.74 -36.19 22.67
C LYS A 883 27.83 -37.68 22.97
N GLU A 884 26.95 -38.49 22.38
CA GLU A 884 27.08 -39.97 22.30
C GLU A 884 28.06 -40.36 21.20
#